data_9dfe76e26a15c21c7dd6ab35203b0dea
#
_entry.id   9dfe76e26a15c21c7dd6ab35203b0dea
#
_cell.length_a   1.000
_cell.length_b   1.000
_cell.length_c   1.000
_cell.angle_alpha   90.00
_cell.angle_beta   90.00
_cell.angle_gamma   90.00
#
_symmetry.space_group_name_H-M   'P 1'
#
loop_
_entity.id
_entity.type
_entity.pdbx_description
1 polymer ?
#
loop_
_entity_poly.entity_id
_entity_poly.type
_entity_poly.pdbx_seq_one_letter_code
_entity_poly.pdbx_strand_id
1 'polypeptide(L)'
;MKYYILLSTILISNLFSQTLNGTVIDTGGQPISYVIVRELHSDNQNDNWTTTNDNGSFSIEVSADSKIELNRIGFESKTIQLDINGPKVFTLANENVNLRAVNVYGKSNSRYLKNTSLKNNLGSFSRNGSLSQLPSLELRTYGGYAGVTSASFDAGFARHTKVLFNGVDLTDAQNGQVDLSSFPSFALSAINYRLNSGTTYGSGSIDGTLDINTKNSPNRIFYSSGDYGFNQYGATYTIGREKSKRTITIGKTTYDGDYKFKDSISGLNSKRENNSINQFFLSMNREFLVRDDLIININSLTTKNTRGAAGSTSFPSALATRTDEYDLYSLSFMKFFADSNLKVYMNRSTSNQVYDDPNESFPVFSEHDLDQSSFGVDFAKKINTNLDYRVSAKQKVDSISSTDLSNQELNSNSAIFLLNYTNNEEDFKISPSTRFDKQSGNDKLTYNVSFESVDQFAKGDLSYFDFGLDAGSSFQFPTLNDLYWPDGLYSSGNPDLKPEESDYFSVNMTNNSVVGKFTVTATMKDYENLILWQPNESFKYIPINVSSASRTTYNINFLKEFASSQLQISYNLYDSKDNDMDKKLLYVPDYSANIFLSHNFNQSMNMVFNYKYNGKRILQYGSDWSDQTDGDSFGVLDLSISKDFDALKASLIVDNLLDETFESTLGYPEPGRSIKLVAEYKI
;
A
#
# COMPACT_ATOMS: atom_id res chain seq x y z
N MET A 1 -16.72 84.86 -23.76
CA MET A 1 -15.79 83.89 -24.40
C MET A 1 -14.49 83.84 -23.61
N LYS A 2 -14.32 82.86 -22.76
CA LYS A 2 -13.10 82.66 -22.00
C LYS A 2 -12.67 81.26 -22.29
N TYR A 3 -11.46 81.10 -22.84
CA TYR A 3 -10.80 79.87 -23.06
C TYR A 3 -10.08 79.46 -21.74
N TYR A 4 -10.35 78.23 -21.22
CA TYR A 4 -9.55 77.58 -20.17
C TYR A 4 -8.62 76.58 -20.86
N ILE A 5 -7.33 76.86 -20.77
CA ILE A 5 -6.29 75.92 -21.13
C ILE A 5 -6.08 74.98 -19.90
N LEU A 6 -6.41 73.71 -20.10
CA LEU A 6 -6.15 72.64 -19.08
C LEU A 6 -4.74 72.07 -19.34
N LEU A 7 -3.79 72.41 -18.51
CA LEU A 7 -2.43 71.84 -18.52
C LEU A 7 -2.50 70.45 -17.86
N SER A 8 -2.51 69.38 -18.64
CA SER A 8 -2.37 67.99 -18.13
C SER A 8 -0.91 67.71 -17.90
N THR A 9 -0.49 67.73 -16.63
CA THR A 9 0.80 67.20 -16.20
C THR A 9 0.76 65.69 -16.32
N ILE A 10 1.43 65.16 -17.33
CA ILE A 10 1.74 63.74 -17.43
C ILE A 10 2.87 63.45 -16.42
N LEU A 11 2.54 62.79 -15.32
CA LEU A 11 3.53 62.17 -14.44
C LEU A 11 4.10 60.97 -15.19
N ILE A 12 5.27 61.15 -15.79
CA ILE A 12 6.10 60.05 -16.24
C ILE A 12 6.74 59.47 -14.97
N SER A 13 6.18 58.38 -14.45
CA SER A 13 6.87 57.52 -13.48
C SER A 13 8.06 56.88 -14.23
N ASN A 14 9.25 57.36 -13.97
CA ASN A 14 10.48 56.72 -14.41
C ASN A 14 10.58 55.35 -13.72
N LEU A 15 10.25 54.31 -14.44
CA LEU A 15 10.61 52.94 -14.10
C LEU A 15 12.14 52.83 -14.28
N PHE A 16 12.91 53.04 -13.24
CA PHE A 16 14.34 52.73 -13.25
C PHE A 16 14.45 51.18 -13.12
N SER A 17 14.58 50.52 -14.27
CA SER A 17 15.14 49.17 -14.33
C SER A 17 16.59 49.22 -13.87
N GLN A 18 16.99 48.39 -12.93
CA GLN A 18 18.36 48.28 -12.44
C GLN A 18 18.86 46.88 -12.73
N THR A 19 20.17 46.78 -13.11
CA THR A 19 20.78 45.48 -13.31
C THR A 19 21.24 44.90 -11.97
N LEU A 20 20.60 43.78 -11.54
CA LEU A 20 21.05 43.00 -10.42
C LEU A 20 22.09 41.96 -10.89
N ASN A 21 23.28 42.05 -10.34
CA ASN A 21 24.30 41.01 -10.50
C ASN A 21 24.47 40.27 -9.20
N GLY A 22 24.41 38.93 -9.23
CA GLY A 22 24.52 38.09 -8.05
C GLY A 22 25.16 36.74 -8.32
N THR A 23 25.42 36.00 -7.24
CA THR A 23 25.96 34.65 -7.30
C THR A 23 25.12 33.75 -6.38
N VAL A 24 24.75 32.57 -6.87
CA VAL A 24 24.01 31.57 -6.09
C VAL A 24 24.96 30.44 -5.69
N ILE A 25 24.98 30.12 -4.41
CA ILE A 25 25.81 29.06 -3.83
C ILE A 25 24.94 28.09 -3.03
N ASP A 26 25.46 26.89 -2.79
CA ASP A 26 24.84 25.93 -1.84
C ASP A 26 25.24 26.24 -0.39
N THR A 27 24.70 25.47 0.56
CA THR A 27 25.02 25.61 2.01
C THR A 27 26.48 25.25 2.32
N GLY A 28 27.20 24.59 1.42
CA GLY A 28 28.63 24.28 1.49
C GLY A 28 29.51 25.37 0.86
N GLY A 29 28.92 26.44 0.30
CA GLY A 29 29.64 27.53 -0.37
C GLY A 29 30.04 27.23 -1.83
N GLN A 30 29.55 26.11 -2.41
CA GLN A 30 29.87 25.79 -3.81
C GLN A 30 28.88 26.52 -4.74
N PRO A 31 29.35 27.04 -5.89
CA PRO A 31 28.50 27.73 -6.85
C PRO A 31 27.49 26.77 -7.49
N ILE A 32 26.25 27.25 -7.68
CA ILE A 32 25.16 26.49 -8.29
C ILE A 32 24.92 27.06 -9.70
N SER A 33 25.17 26.26 -10.73
CA SER A 33 24.87 26.59 -12.14
C SER A 33 23.37 26.30 -12.48
N TYR A 34 22.85 26.99 -13.50
CA TYR A 34 21.51 26.79 -14.03
C TYR A 34 20.35 27.00 -13.01
N VAL A 35 20.52 27.86 -12.01
CA VAL A 35 19.45 28.34 -11.17
C VAL A 35 18.61 29.33 -11.98
N ILE A 36 17.32 29.11 -12.10
CA ILE A 36 16.39 30.07 -12.69
C ILE A 36 16.21 31.21 -11.68
N VAL A 37 16.54 32.43 -12.11
CA VAL A 37 16.35 33.67 -11.36
C VAL A 37 15.24 34.44 -12.08
N ARG A 38 14.07 34.56 -11.45
CA ARG A 38 12.89 35.20 -12.02
C ARG A 38 12.43 36.38 -11.16
N GLU A 39 12.17 37.51 -11.77
CA GLU A 39 11.54 38.65 -11.12
C GLU A 39 10.03 38.37 -10.97
N LEU A 40 9.45 38.62 -9.80
CA LEU A 40 8.04 38.44 -9.52
C LEU A 40 7.36 39.82 -9.49
N HIS A 41 6.38 40.04 -10.40
CA HIS A 41 5.55 41.22 -10.46
C HIS A 41 4.16 40.95 -9.87
N SER A 42 3.54 41.95 -9.24
CA SER A 42 2.19 41.85 -8.69
C SER A 42 1.08 41.70 -9.72
N ASP A 43 1.33 42.02 -11.01
CA ASP A 43 0.32 42.22 -12.03
C ASP A 43 0.44 41.29 -13.25
N ASN A 44 0.92 40.07 -13.13
CA ASN A 44 0.97 39.05 -14.22
C ASN A 44 1.51 39.56 -15.57
N GLN A 45 2.31 40.62 -15.62
CA GLN A 45 3.02 41.03 -16.82
C GLN A 45 4.37 40.33 -16.91
N ASN A 46 4.80 40.02 -18.14
CA ASN A 46 6.00 39.27 -18.52
C ASN A 46 7.16 39.39 -17.50
N ASP A 47 7.33 38.34 -16.68
CA ASP A 47 8.40 38.27 -15.69
C ASP A 47 9.76 38.18 -16.42
N ASN A 48 10.69 39.06 -16.07
CA ASN A 48 12.09 38.91 -16.50
C ASN A 48 12.73 37.73 -15.81
N TRP A 49 13.50 36.94 -16.54
CA TRP A 49 14.24 35.82 -15.96
C TRP A 49 15.60 35.62 -16.60
N THR A 50 16.51 34.99 -15.89
CA THR A 50 17.82 34.56 -16.32
C THR A 50 18.23 33.26 -15.66
N THR A 51 19.39 32.70 -16.00
CA THR A 51 19.95 31.54 -15.31
C THR A 51 21.38 31.82 -14.85
N THR A 52 21.78 31.16 -13.77
CA THR A 52 23.20 31.21 -13.34
C THR A 52 24.10 30.43 -14.30
N ASN A 53 25.30 30.92 -14.52
CA ASN A 53 26.37 30.23 -15.25
C ASN A 53 27.11 29.18 -14.37
N ASP A 54 28.15 28.55 -14.90
CA ASP A 54 28.89 27.49 -14.20
C ASP A 54 29.60 27.97 -12.91
N ASN A 55 29.80 29.27 -12.74
CA ASN A 55 30.34 29.88 -11.52
C ASN A 55 29.23 30.37 -10.58
N GLY A 56 27.96 29.97 -10.82
CA GLY A 56 26.80 30.39 -10.04
C GLY A 56 26.39 31.85 -10.24
N SER A 57 27.02 32.61 -11.14
CA SER A 57 26.79 34.03 -11.33
C SER A 57 25.66 34.30 -12.32
N PHE A 58 24.86 35.34 -12.07
CA PHE A 58 23.79 35.79 -12.96
C PHE A 58 23.74 37.32 -13.06
N SER A 59 23.06 37.81 -14.08
CA SER A 59 22.73 39.21 -14.29
C SER A 59 21.29 39.31 -14.80
N ILE A 60 20.46 40.13 -14.17
CA ILE A 60 19.05 40.30 -14.51
C ILE A 60 18.65 41.79 -14.33
N GLU A 61 17.83 42.32 -15.24
CA GLU A 61 17.21 43.62 -15.05
C GLU A 61 15.99 43.51 -14.19
N VAL A 62 15.91 44.31 -13.11
CA VAL A 62 14.83 44.25 -12.13
C VAL A 62 14.34 45.64 -11.78
N SER A 63 13.07 45.75 -11.41
CA SER A 63 12.46 46.96 -10.90
C SER A 63 12.85 47.22 -9.46
N ALA A 64 12.89 48.50 -9.06
CA ALA A 64 13.09 48.84 -7.64
C ALA A 64 11.95 48.21 -6.81
N ASP A 65 12.27 47.61 -5.67
CA ASP A 65 11.34 46.94 -4.74
C ASP A 65 10.66 45.65 -5.26
N SER A 66 11.18 45.02 -6.33
CA SER A 66 10.70 43.73 -6.80
C SER A 66 11.14 42.57 -5.92
N LYS A 67 10.49 41.41 -6.07
CA LYS A 67 10.93 40.12 -5.49
C LYS A 67 11.57 39.28 -6.58
N ILE A 68 12.61 38.54 -6.23
CA ILE A 68 13.16 37.49 -7.10
C ILE A 68 12.89 36.11 -6.53
N GLU A 69 12.54 35.19 -7.39
CA GLU A 69 12.47 33.78 -7.09
C GLU A 69 13.70 33.07 -7.65
N LEU A 70 14.36 32.28 -6.81
CA LEU A 70 15.45 31.41 -7.18
C LEU A 70 14.94 29.98 -7.16
N ASN A 71 15.01 29.30 -8.30
CA ASN A 71 14.49 27.93 -8.42
C ASN A 71 15.47 27.05 -9.21
N ARG A 72 15.78 25.88 -8.66
CA ARG A 72 16.51 24.81 -9.33
C ARG A 72 16.11 23.46 -8.78
N ILE A 73 15.91 22.47 -9.64
CA ILE A 73 15.65 21.08 -9.24
C ILE A 73 16.82 20.59 -8.36
N GLY A 74 16.51 20.08 -7.16
CA GLY A 74 17.47 19.62 -6.17
C GLY A 74 17.79 20.64 -5.07
N PHE A 75 17.19 21.83 -5.14
CA PHE A 75 17.36 22.89 -4.15
C PHE A 75 16.01 23.46 -3.72
N GLU A 76 15.91 23.90 -2.49
CA GLU A 76 14.72 24.57 -1.94
C GLU A 76 14.50 25.90 -2.68
N SER A 77 13.32 26.08 -3.26
CA SER A 77 12.95 27.33 -3.93
C SER A 77 12.89 28.49 -2.95
N LYS A 78 13.48 29.64 -3.29
CA LYS A 78 13.60 30.79 -2.38
C LYS A 78 13.11 32.07 -3.04
N THR A 79 12.13 32.71 -2.42
CA THR A 79 11.69 34.06 -2.80
C THR A 79 12.33 35.10 -1.88
N ILE A 80 12.94 36.11 -2.46
CA ILE A 80 13.70 37.14 -1.74
C ILE A 80 13.18 38.50 -2.16
N GLN A 81 12.88 39.37 -1.17
CA GLN A 81 12.65 40.78 -1.40
C GLN A 81 14.00 41.44 -1.71
N LEU A 82 14.09 42.14 -2.85
CA LEU A 82 15.33 42.80 -3.24
C LEU A 82 15.63 43.98 -2.32
N ASP A 83 16.83 43.95 -1.74
CA ASP A 83 17.50 45.12 -1.19
C ASP A 83 18.71 45.43 -2.11
N ILE A 84 18.63 46.53 -2.80
CA ILE A 84 19.63 46.94 -3.82
C ILE A 84 21.03 47.13 -3.18
N ASN A 85 21.07 47.43 -1.91
CA ASN A 85 22.33 47.56 -1.11
C ASN A 85 22.68 46.29 -0.33
N GLY A 86 21.85 45.23 -0.45
CA GLY A 86 22.02 43.96 0.26
C GLY A 86 23.07 43.03 -0.34
N PRO A 87 23.29 41.89 0.28
CA PRO A 87 24.24 40.90 -0.16
C PRO A 87 23.92 40.37 -1.56
N LYS A 88 24.93 40.32 -2.44
CA LYS A 88 24.83 39.80 -3.81
C LYS A 88 25.10 38.29 -3.91
N VAL A 89 25.19 37.60 -2.78
CA VAL A 89 25.36 36.14 -2.71
C VAL A 89 24.11 35.54 -2.08
N PHE A 90 23.49 34.60 -2.79
CA PHE A 90 22.26 33.93 -2.41
C PHE A 90 22.54 32.46 -2.14
N THR A 91 22.13 31.96 -1.00
CA THR A 91 22.32 30.56 -0.61
C THR A 91 21.01 29.79 -0.78
N LEU A 92 21.07 28.66 -1.51
CA LEU A 92 20.00 27.69 -1.60
C LEU A 92 20.39 26.43 -0.80
N ALA A 93 19.45 25.95 0.01
CA ALA A 93 19.61 24.67 0.69
C ALA A 93 19.34 23.52 -0.30
N ASN A 94 20.11 22.44 -0.18
CA ASN A 94 19.81 21.22 -0.91
C ASN A 94 18.46 20.69 -0.47
N GLU A 95 17.52 20.60 -1.39
CA GLU A 95 16.29 19.87 -1.21
C GLU A 95 16.52 18.45 -1.73
N ASN A 96 16.29 17.45 -0.89
CA ASN A 96 16.19 16.09 -1.39
C ASN A 96 14.99 16.04 -2.32
N VAL A 97 15.21 16.22 -3.61
CA VAL A 97 14.22 15.88 -4.62
C VAL A 97 14.04 14.37 -4.47
N ASN A 98 13.04 13.98 -3.70
CA ASN A 98 12.44 12.70 -3.90
C ASN A 98 11.93 12.74 -5.34
N LEU A 99 12.73 12.23 -6.27
CA LEU A 99 12.23 11.85 -7.58
C LEU A 99 11.10 10.90 -7.27
N ARG A 100 9.89 11.43 -7.26
CA ARG A 100 8.69 10.61 -7.12
C ARG A 100 8.91 9.56 -8.18
N ALA A 101 8.99 8.30 -7.75
CA ALA A 101 8.91 7.20 -8.69
C ALA A 101 7.78 7.60 -9.63
N VAL A 102 8.11 7.84 -10.89
CA VAL A 102 7.08 8.07 -11.90
C VAL A 102 6.42 6.72 -11.97
N ASN A 103 5.43 6.52 -11.12
CA ASN A 103 4.54 5.40 -11.26
C ASN A 103 3.92 5.62 -12.62
N VAL A 104 4.24 4.73 -13.57
CA VAL A 104 3.69 4.68 -14.93
C VAL A 104 2.19 4.33 -14.92
N TYR A 105 1.64 4.06 -13.77
CA TYR A 105 0.23 4.28 -13.50
C TYR A 105 0.04 5.78 -13.69
N GLY A 106 -0.47 6.21 -14.88
CA GLY A 106 -0.63 7.60 -15.25
C GLY A 106 -0.99 8.38 -14.00
N LYS A 107 -0.41 9.56 -13.80
CA LYS A 107 -0.80 10.38 -12.66
C LYS A 107 -2.32 10.35 -12.63
N SER A 108 -2.87 9.33 -11.97
CA SER A 108 -4.18 9.44 -11.44
C SER A 108 -3.99 10.51 -10.38
N ASN A 109 -4.24 11.76 -10.73
CA ASN A 109 -4.56 12.78 -9.75
C ASN A 109 -5.91 12.43 -9.13
N SER A 110 -6.28 11.15 -9.14
CA SER A 110 -7.40 10.60 -8.42
C SER A 110 -7.18 10.89 -6.97
N ARG A 111 -7.74 11.98 -6.50
CA ARG A 111 -7.80 12.30 -5.08
C ARG A 111 -8.61 11.26 -4.32
N TYR A 112 -9.31 10.39 -5.02
CA TYR A 112 -10.21 9.36 -4.48
C TYR A 112 -9.65 7.94 -4.51
N LEU A 113 -8.85 7.62 -5.50
CA LEU A 113 -8.07 6.38 -5.52
C LEU A 113 -6.71 6.69 -4.91
N LYS A 114 -6.71 7.11 -3.65
CA LYS A 114 -5.51 7.51 -2.95
C LYS A 114 -4.56 6.35 -2.79
N ASN A 115 -3.42 6.46 -3.48
CA ASN A 115 -2.18 5.99 -2.95
C ASN A 115 -1.92 6.78 -1.65
N THR A 116 -2.48 6.32 -0.54
CA THR A 116 -2.15 6.88 0.76
C THR A 116 -0.78 6.32 1.09
N SER A 117 0.27 7.04 0.75
CA SER A 117 1.58 6.71 1.28
C SER A 117 1.51 7.02 2.78
N LEU A 118 1.46 5.99 3.59
CA LEU A 118 1.73 6.10 5.01
C LEU A 118 3.19 6.50 5.11
N LYS A 119 3.44 7.80 5.24
CA LYS A 119 4.79 8.27 5.58
C LYS A 119 5.14 7.60 6.91
N ASN A 120 6.32 7.00 6.97
CA ASN A 120 6.86 6.34 8.16
C ASN A 120 7.10 7.33 9.34
N ASN A 121 6.13 8.12 9.71
CA ASN A 121 6.09 8.74 11.04
C ASN A 121 5.78 7.69 12.12
N LEU A 122 5.70 6.45 11.72
CA LEU A 122 5.35 5.34 12.53
C LEU A 122 6.61 4.75 13.14
N GLY A 123 6.98 5.23 14.28
CA GLY A 123 7.82 4.49 15.23
C GLY A 123 7.18 3.17 15.67
N SER A 124 6.19 2.67 14.96
CA SER A 124 5.51 1.43 15.25
C SER A 124 6.22 0.28 14.56
N PHE A 125 7.08 -0.41 15.28
CA PHE A 125 7.51 -1.76 14.95
C PHE A 125 6.43 -2.79 15.32
N SER A 126 5.23 -2.33 15.66
CA SER A 126 4.06 -3.18 15.77
C SER A 126 3.71 -3.73 14.40
N ARG A 127 3.57 -5.03 14.29
CA ARG A 127 3.20 -5.73 13.06
C ARG A 127 1.89 -5.20 12.47
N ASN A 128 0.94 -4.87 13.32
CA ASN A 128 -0.39 -4.40 12.93
C ASN A 128 -0.43 -2.88 12.78
N GLY A 129 0.45 -2.13 13.45
CA GLY A 129 0.35 -0.69 13.59
C GLY A 129 0.41 0.11 12.28
N SER A 130 1.16 -0.36 11.28
CA SER A 130 1.25 0.34 9.99
C SER A 130 0.09 -0.02 9.05
N LEU A 131 -0.33 -1.28 9.05
CA LEU A 131 -1.40 -1.79 8.18
C LEU A 131 -2.78 -1.45 8.73
N SER A 132 -2.96 -1.48 10.04
CA SER A 132 -4.25 -1.18 10.68
C SER A 132 -4.74 0.26 10.49
N GLN A 133 -3.88 1.18 10.04
CA GLN A 133 -4.27 2.56 9.70
C GLN A 133 -4.94 2.68 8.34
N LEU A 134 -4.85 1.65 7.49
CA LEU A 134 -5.52 1.67 6.20
C LEU A 134 -7.03 1.52 6.43
N PRO A 135 -7.84 2.46 5.90
CA PRO A 135 -9.29 2.34 5.97
C PRO A 135 -9.75 1.01 5.36
N SER A 136 -10.71 0.36 6.00
CA SER A 136 -11.33 -0.90 5.58
C SER A 136 -10.38 -2.10 5.39
N LEU A 137 -9.10 -2.00 5.79
CA LEU A 137 -8.20 -3.16 5.76
C LEU A 137 -8.37 -4.00 7.03
N GLU A 138 -8.72 -5.26 6.83
CA GLU A 138 -8.77 -6.27 7.88
C GLU A 138 -7.57 -7.22 7.77
N LEU A 139 -6.95 -7.51 8.93
CA LEU A 139 -5.89 -8.50 9.04
C LEU A 139 -6.43 -9.72 9.76
N ARG A 140 -6.21 -10.91 9.21
CA ARG A 140 -6.51 -12.19 9.85
C ARG A 140 -5.21 -12.91 10.14
N THR A 141 -5.02 -13.28 11.38
CA THR A 141 -3.84 -13.96 11.88
C THR A 141 -4.17 -15.37 12.38
N TYR A 142 -3.21 -16.25 12.30
CA TYR A 142 -3.33 -17.65 12.74
C TYR A 142 -2.51 -17.87 14.00
N GLY A 143 -2.75 -17.03 15.02
CA GLY A 143 -2.14 -17.16 16.36
C GLY A 143 -0.83 -16.38 16.51
N GLY A 144 -0.91 -15.10 16.82
CA GLY A 144 0.19 -14.25 17.22
C GLY A 144 1.22 -13.91 16.14
N TYR A 145 2.42 -13.51 16.58
CA TYR A 145 3.46 -13.01 15.69
C TYR A 145 3.99 -14.06 14.70
N ALA A 146 4.07 -15.32 15.09
CA ALA A 146 4.56 -16.40 14.23
C ALA A 146 3.50 -16.91 13.24
N GLY A 147 2.21 -16.63 13.50
CA GLY A 147 1.11 -17.09 12.66
C GLY A 147 1.12 -16.45 11.27
N VAL A 148 0.65 -17.19 10.28
CA VAL A 148 0.36 -16.63 8.95
C VAL A 148 -0.57 -15.42 9.12
N THR A 149 -0.35 -14.37 8.35
CA THR A 149 -1.18 -13.18 8.37
C THR A 149 -1.64 -12.85 6.96
N SER A 150 -2.93 -12.80 6.76
CA SER A 150 -3.54 -12.37 5.50
C SER A 150 -4.23 -11.02 5.65
N ALA A 151 -4.39 -10.30 4.54
CA ALA A 151 -5.11 -9.03 4.47
C ALA A 151 -6.32 -9.14 3.57
N SER A 152 -7.38 -8.44 3.92
CA SER A 152 -8.55 -8.26 3.06
C SER A 152 -9.10 -6.84 3.16
N PHE A 153 -9.57 -6.28 2.05
CA PHE A 153 -10.32 -5.03 2.06
C PHE A 153 -11.83 -5.31 2.23
N ASP A 154 -12.50 -4.37 2.87
CA ASP A 154 -13.96 -4.40 3.09
C ASP A 154 -14.45 -5.71 3.71
N ALA A 155 -13.64 -6.31 4.59
CA ALA A 155 -13.89 -7.61 5.20
C ALA A 155 -14.14 -8.77 4.20
N GLY A 156 -13.57 -8.67 2.99
CA GLY A 156 -13.66 -9.70 1.96
C GLY A 156 -12.76 -10.91 2.19
N PHE A 157 -12.59 -11.72 1.15
CA PHE A 157 -11.67 -12.86 1.21
C PHE A 157 -10.22 -12.41 0.98
N ALA A 158 -9.26 -13.04 1.65
CA ALA A 158 -7.86 -12.71 1.49
C ALA A 158 -7.36 -12.85 0.04
N ARG A 159 -7.85 -13.85 -0.71
CA ARG A 159 -7.52 -14.05 -2.13
C ARG A 159 -8.13 -12.99 -3.06
N HIS A 160 -9.07 -12.15 -2.56
CA HIS A 160 -9.64 -11.02 -3.28
C HIS A 160 -8.84 -9.71 -3.09
N THR A 161 -7.77 -9.78 -2.30
CA THR A 161 -6.85 -8.66 -2.08
C THR A 161 -5.48 -9.02 -2.65
N LYS A 162 -5.14 -8.42 -3.79
CA LYS A 162 -3.84 -8.60 -4.43
C LYS A 162 -2.76 -7.85 -3.66
N VAL A 163 -1.65 -8.52 -3.36
CA VAL A 163 -0.50 -7.91 -2.69
C VAL A 163 0.65 -7.76 -3.67
N LEU A 164 1.21 -6.56 -3.74
CA LEU A 164 2.38 -6.23 -4.54
C LEU A 164 3.56 -5.90 -3.62
N PHE A 165 4.76 -6.14 -4.11
CA PHE A 165 6.01 -5.69 -3.52
C PHE A 165 6.76 -4.79 -4.51
N ASN A 166 6.90 -3.50 -4.18
CA ASN A 166 7.49 -2.51 -5.08
C ASN A 166 6.86 -2.54 -6.49
N GLY A 167 5.55 -2.82 -6.58
CA GLY A 167 4.78 -2.91 -7.81
C GLY A 167 4.82 -4.28 -8.51
N VAL A 168 5.46 -5.31 -7.93
CA VAL A 168 5.51 -6.68 -8.46
C VAL A 168 4.52 -7.55 -7.70
N ASP A 169 3.71 -8.33 -8.42
CA ASP A 169 2.71 -9.24 -7.88
C ASP A 169 3.36 -10.36 -7.05
N LEU A 170 2.94 -10.51 -5.79
CA LEU A 170 3.40 -11.54 -4.85
C LEU A 170 2.40 -12.69 -4.70
N THR A 171 1.24 -12.62 -5.36
CA THR A 171 0.16 -13.60 -5.18
C THR A 171 0.66 -14.99 -5.48
N ASP A 172 0.57 -15.87 -4.48
CA ASP A 172 0.88 -17.29 -4.60
C ASP A 172 -0.17 -17.98 -5.48
N ALA A 173 0.26 -18.65 -6.56
CA ALA A 173 -0.66 -19.33 -7.47
C ALA A 173 -1.27 -20.60 -6.85
N GLN A 174 -0.66 -21.16 -5.80
CA GLN A 174 -1.15 -22.35 -5.14
C GLN A 174 -2.45 -22.09 -4.37
N ASN A 175 -2.51 -20.97 -3.60
CA ASN A 175 -3.63 -20.66 -2.69
C ASN A 175 -4.26 -19.28 -2.91
N GLY A 176 -3.72 -18.44 -3.80
CA GLY A 176 -4.24 -17.12 -4.13
C GLY A 176 -3.98 -16.04 -3.08
N GLN A 177 -3.17 -16.30 -2.04
CA GLN A 177 -2.95 -15.40 -0.91
C GLN A 177 -1.48 -15.02 -0.75
N VAL A 178 -1.20 -14.04 0.12
CA VAL A 178 0.16 -13.66 0.51
C VAL A 178 0.24 -13.66 2.04
N ASP A 179 1.25 -14.33 2.59
CA ASP A 179 1.55 -14.25 4.01
C ASP A 179 2.31 -12.95 4.33
N LEU A 180 1.58 -11.95 4.82
CA LEU A 180 2.15 -10.67 5.24
C LEU A 180 3.08 -10.79 6.45
N SER A 181 3.07 -11.92 7.16
CA SER A 181 4.03 -12.17 8.25
C SER A 181 5.46 -12.24 7.76
N SER A 182 5.67 -12.51 6.50
CA SER A 182 6.99 -12.53 5.86
C SER A 182 7.61 -11.14 5.67
N PHE A 183 6.82 -10.06 5.88
CA PHE A 183 7.26 -8.68 5.71
C PHE A 183 7.38 -7.98 7.06
N PRO A 184 8.57 -7.88 7.64
CA PRO A 184 8.77 -7.22 8.92
C PRO A 184 8.51 -5.72 8.78
N SER A 185 7.87 -5.11 9.78
CA SER A 185 7.44 -3.71 9.76
C SER A 185 8.60 -2.72 9.54
N PHE A 186 9.79 -3.04 10.02
CA PHE A 186 10.98 -2.20 9.80
C PHE A 186 11.39 -2.06 8.33
N ALA A 187 11.04 -3.03 7.48
CA ALA A 187 11.39 -3.01 6.07
C ALA A 187 10.52 -2.06 5.23
N LEU A 188 9.36 -1.68 5.76
CA LEU A 188 8.37 -0.90 5.04
C LEU A 188 8.77 0.58 4.99
N SER A 189 8.76 1.19 3.81
CA SER A 189 8.95 2.63 3.61
C SER A 189 7.63 3.34 3.29
N ALA A 190 6.74 2.67 2.59
CA ALA A 190 5.40 3.15 2.26
C ALA A 190 4.49 1.97 1.96
N ILE A 191 3.20 2.19 2.16
CA ILE A 191 2.16 1.26 1.75
C ILE A 191 1.16 2.03 0.91
N ASN A 192 0.88 1.53 -0.29
CA ASN A 192 -0.14 2.09 -1.17
C ASN A 192 -1.28 1.09 -1.29
N TYR A 193 -2.49 1.57 -1.47
CA TYR A 193 -3.63 0.69 -1.71
C TYR A 193 -4.60 1.30 -2.72
N ARG A 194 -5.38 0.42 -3.35
CA ARG A 194 -6.46 0.78 -4.25
C ARG A 194 -7.61 -0.21 -4.08
N LEU A 195 -8.80 0.29 -3.80
CA LEU A 195 -10.03 -0.50 -3.77
C LEU A 195 -10.54 -0.72 -5.20
N ASN A 196 -11.36 -1.76 -5.40
CA ASN A 196 -12.05 -2.04 -6.66
C ASN A 196 -11.10 -2.01 -7.88
N SER A 197 -10.02 -2.78 -7.82
CA SER A 197 -8.91 -2.62 -8.77
C SER A 197 -8.80 -3.72 -9.83
N GLY A 198 -9.87 -4.53 -10.02
CA GLY A 198 -9.89 -5.70 -10.90
C GLY A 198 -9.42 -5.44 -12.32
N THR A 199 -9.93 -4.41 -12.99
CA THR A 199 -9.52 -4.08 -14.36
C THR A 199 -8.05 -3.66 -14.45
N THR A 200 -7.51 -2.99 -13.42
CA THR A 200 -6.11 -2.56 -13.43
C THR A 200 -5.14 -3.71 -13.15
N TYR A 201 -5.45 -4.57 -12.18
CA TYR A 201 -4.51 -5.59 -11.68
C TYR A 201 -4.91 -7.02 -12.01
N GLY A 202 -6.14 -7.26 -12.48
CA GLY A 202 -6.64 -8.57 -12.93
C GLY A 202 -7.01 -9.49 -11.79
N SER A 203 -6.95 -10.80 -12.07
CA SER A 203 -7.29 -11.85 -11.12
C SER A 203 -6.70 -11.61 -9.72
N GLY A 204 -7.51 -11.79 -8.68
CA GLY A 204 -7.10 -11.60 -7.28
C GLY A 204 -7.22 -10.18 -6.73
N SER A 205 -7.80 -9.25 -7.49
CA SER A 205 -7.98 -7.86 -7.04
C SER A 205 -9.44 -7.41 -7.03
N ILE A 206 -10.35 -8.33 -6.67
CA ILE A 206 -11.80 -8.06 -6.56
C ILE A 206 -12.08 -6.95 -5.54
N ASP A 207 -11.50 -7.05 -4.33
CA ASP A 207 -11.72 -6.07 -3.28
C ASP A 207 -10.69 -4.95 -3.32
N GLY A 208 -9.48 -5.25 -3.75
CA GLY A 208 -8.46 -4.22 -3.88
C GLY A 208 -7.06 -4.75 -4.09
N THR A 209 -6.12 -3.82 -4.06
CA THR A 209 -4.69 -4.08 -4.19
C THR A 209 -3.93 -3.34 -3.11
N LEU A 210 -2.98 -4.02 -2.47
CA LEU A 210 -2.04 -3.51 -1.47
C LEU A 210 -0.63 -3.56 -2.05
N ASP A 211 0.09 -2.43 -2.13
CA ASP A 211 1.48 -2.38 -2.63
C ASP A 211 2.43 -2.00 -1.48
N ILE A 212 3.27 -2.94 -1.10
CA ILE A 212 4.27 -2.82 -0.05
C ILE A 212 5.56 -2.29 -0.66
N ASN A 213 6.04 -1.15 -0.17
CA ASN A 213 7.23 -0.50 -0.68
C ASN A 213 8.36 -0.48 0.35
N THR A 214 9.59 -0.77 -0.13
CA THR A 214 10.84 -0.71 0.65
C THR A 214 11.81 0.33 0.13
N LYS A 215 11.45 1.05 -0.94
CA LYS A 215 12.28 2.06 -1.60
C LYS A 215 12.43 3.29 -0.72
N ASN A 216 13.60 3.92 -0.76
CA ASN A 216 13.85 5.20 -0.08
C ASN A 216 13.67 5.16 1.45
N SER A 217 13.88 4.02 2.07
CA SER A 217 13.89 3.92 3.53
C SER A 217 15.05 4.72 4.14
N PRO A 218 14.88 5.31 5.32
CA PRO A 218 15.95 6.04 5.99
C PRO A 218 17.11 5.10 6.38
N ASN A 219 18.34 5.63 6.34
CA ASN A 219 19.53 4.88 6.76
C ASN A 219 19.50 4.67 8.27
N ARG A 220 19.51 3.41 8.69
CA ARG A 220 19.47 3.05 10.11
C ARG A 220 19.94 1.63 10.37
N ILE A 221 20.45 1.43 11.58
CA ILE A 221 20.59 0.12 12.21
C ILE A 221 19.59 0.09 13.36
N PHE A 222 18.95 -1.03 13.60
CA PHE A 222 18.00 -1.15 14.70
C PHE A 222 18.13 -2.48 15.42
N TYR A 223 17.73 -2.47 16.69
CA TYR A 223 17.54 -3.65 17.53
C TYR A 223 16.23 -3.49 18.30
N SER A 224 15.46 -4.55 18.39
CA SER A 224 14.25 -4.61 19.19
C SER A 224 14.20 -5.91 19.98
N SER A 225 13.79 -5.83 21.25
CA SER A 225 13.57 -6.99 22.10
C SER A 225 12.28 -6.83 22.90
N GLY A 226 11.61 -7.92 23.21
CA GLY A 226 10.31 -7.85 23.90
C GLY A 226 9.85 -9.18 24.46
N ASP A 227 8.60 -9.20 24.91
CA ASP A 227 7.95 -10.37 25.50
C ASP A 227 7.92 -11.57 24.54
N TYR A 228 7.68 -12.74 25.08
CA TYR A 228 7.58 -14.03 24.38
C TYR A 228 8.83 -14.36 23.53
N GLY A 229 10.03 -13.95 24.00
CA GLY A 229 11.29 -14.19 23.30
C GLY A 229 11.46 -13.39 22.00
N PHE A 230 10.72 -12.29 21.83
CA PHE A 230 10.84 -11.47 20.64
C PHE A 230 12.19 -10.77 20.55
N ASN A 231 12.94 -11.02 19.48
CA ASN A 231 14.15 -10.29 19.14
C ASN A 231 14.16 -10.00 17.63
N GLN A 232 14.47 -8.75 17.27
CA GLN A 232 14.55 -8.34 15.88
C GLN A 232 15.71 -7.36 15.71
N TYR A 233 16.52 -7.57 14.70
CA TYR A 233 17.63 -6.68 14.37
C TYR A 233 17.84 -6.59 12.86
N GLY A 234 18.39 -5.47 12.43
CA GLY A 234 18.65 -5.28 11.01
C GLY A 234 19.18 -3.91 10.70
N ALA A 235 19.29 -3.66 9.40
CA ALA A 235 19.76 -2.40 8.86
C ALA A 235 19.02 -2.06 7.56
N THR A 236 18.83 -0.78 7.33
CA THR A 236 18.43 -0.23 6.04
C THR A 236 19.44 0.82 5.62
N TYR A 237 19.91 0.71 4.41
CA TYR A 237 20.91 1.63 3.86
C TYR A 237 20.55 2.04 2.44
N THR A 238 20.38 3.35 2.24
CA THR A 238 20.10 3.96 0.94
C THR A 238 21.31 4.78 0.52
N ILE A 239 21.91 4.43 -0.61
CA ILE A 239 23.00 5.17 -1.23
C ILE A 239 22.47 5.73 -2.55
N GLY A 240 22.67 7.01 -2.78
CA GLY A 240 22.25 7.65 -4.03
C GLY A 240 23.25 8.71 -4.49
N ARG A 241 23.42 8.77 -5.82
CA ARG A 241 23.91 9.91 -6.59
C ARG A 241 22.84 10.25 -7.60
N GLU A 242 22.92 11.42 -8.25
CA GLU A 242 21.90 11.92 -9.19
C GLU A 242 21.39 10.88 -10.21
N LYS A 243 22.25 9.97 -10.66
CA LYS A 243 21.90 8.99 -11.71
C LYS A 243 21.72 7.55 -11.21
N SER A 244 21.91 7.27 -9.93
CA SER A 244 21.74 5.92 -9.39
C SER A 244 21.39 5.95 -7.91
N LYS A 245 20.29 5.30 -7.55
CA LYS A 245 19.87 5.14 -6.16
C LYS A 245 19.71 3.66 -5.85
N ARG A 246 20.20 3.23 -4.70
CA ARG A 246 20.10 1.85 -4.22
C ARG A 246 19.69 1.84 -2.77
N THR A 247 18.67 1.06 -2.44
CA THR A 247 18.24 0.77 -1.07
C THR A 247 18.43 -0.71 -0.81
N ILE A 248 19.06 -1.05 0.30
CA ILE A 248 19.23 -2.42 0.80
C ILE A 248 18.62 -2.44 2.20
N THR A 249 17.76 -3.42 2.46
CA THR A 249 17.20 -3.69 3.78
C THR A 249 17.45 -5.15 4.12
N ILE A 250 18.07 -5.39 5.27
CA ILE A 250 18.36 -6.74 5.78
C ILE A 250 17.95 -6.81 7.24
N GLY A 251 17.42 -7.93 7.66
CA GLY A 251 17.10 -8.15 9.07
C GLY A 251 16.77 -9.58 9.40
N LYS A 252 16.76 -9.85 10.70
CA LYS A 252 16.39 -11.13 11.27
C LYS A 252 15.44 -10.91 12.44
N THR A 253 14.44 -11.78 12.56
CA THR A 253 13.49 -11.81 13.67
C THR A 253 13.46 -13.22 14.24
N THR A 254 13.49 -13.32 15.57
CA THR A 254 13.21 -14.56 16.31
C THR A 254 12.11 -14.29 17.32
N TYR A 255 11.29 -15.28 17.59
CA TYR A 255 10.18 -15.20 18.52
C TYR A 255 9.89 -16.62 19.02
N ASP A 256 9.86 -16.83 20.33
CA ASP A 256 9.58 -18.14 20.92
C ASP A 256 8.07 -18.45 20.88
N GLY A 257 7.24 -17.45 21.09
CA GLY A 257 5.82 -17.48 20.80
C GLY A 257 4.94 -18.27 21.75
N ASP A 258 5.49 -18.70 22.88
CA ASP A 258 4.73 -19.37 23.93
C ASP A 258 3.99 -18.35 24.79
N TYR A 259 2.66 -18.41 24.82
CA TYR A 259 1.84 -17.50 25.63
C TYR A 259 0.58 -18.17 26.20
N LYS A 260 0.06 -17.59 27.27
CA LYS A 260 -1.21 -18.02 27.87
C LYS A 260 -2.36 -17.34 27.17
N PHE A 261 -3.47 -18.05 27.00
CA PHE A 261 -4.71 -17.54 26.48
C PHE A 261 -5.90 -18.18 27.20
N LYS A 262 -7.08 -17.58 27.06
CA LYS A 262 -8.35 -18.18 27.49
C LYS A 262 -9.00 -18.79 26.27
N ASP A 263 -9.19 -20.09 26.27
CA ASP A 263 -9.85 -20.79 25.17
C ASP A 263 -11.29 -20.37 25.04
N SER A 264 -11.70 -19.95 23.83
CA SER A 264 -13.03 -19.39 23.58
C SER A 264 -14.16 -20.41 23.69
N ILE A 265 -13.85 -21.71 23.47
CA ILE A 265 -14.83 -22.79 23.48
C ILE A 265 -14.99 -23.35 24.91
N SER A 266 -13.88 -23.72 25.55
CA SER A 266 -13.89 -24.33 26.87
C SER A 266 -13.97 -23.32 28.01
N GLY A 267 -13.61 -22.06 27.77
CA GLY A 267 -13.49 -21.00 28.79
C GLY A 267 -12.33 -21.19 29.76
N LEU A 268 -11.47 -22.19 29.55
CA LEU A 268 -10.32 -22.52 30.41
C LEU A 268 -9.06 -21.75 29.98
N ASN A 269 -8.19 -21.50 30.96
CA ASN A 269 -6.85 -20.99 30.67
C ASN A 269 -5.99 -22.10 30.09
N SER A 270 -5.42 -21.86 28.94
CA SER A 270 -4.52 -22.76 28.19
C SER A 270 -3.23 -22.06 27.82
N LYS A 271 -2.28 -22.81 27.32
CA LYS A 271 -1.00 -22.28 26.80
C LYS A 271 -0.88 -22.61 25.32
N ARG A 272 -0.54 -21.62 24.53
CA ARG A 272 -0.11 -21.78 23.15
C ARG A 272 1.35 -22.19 23.15
N GLU A 273 1.66 -23.33 22.57
CA GLU A 273 3.02 -23.88 22.41
C GLU A 273 3.28 -24.13 20.93
N ASN A 274 4.54 -24.40 20.58
CA ASN A 274 4.97 -24.62 19.20
C ASN A 274 4.58 -23.46 18.25
N ASN A 275 4.75 -22.22 18.72
CA ASN A 275 4.35 -21.01 17.97
C ASN A 275 5.56 -20.08 17.76
N SER A 276 6.75 -20.67 17.58
CA SER A 276 8.00 -19.94 17.36
C SER A 276 8.15 -19.49 15.90
N ILE A 277 8.99 -18.49 15.65
CA ILE A 277 9.46 -18.14 14.31
C ILE A 277 10.93 -17.72 14.31
N ASN A 278 11.65 -18.15 13.26
CA ASN A 278 12.97 -17.67 12.89
C ASN A 278 12.87 -17.16 11.45
N GLN A 279 12.92 -15.83 11.30
CA GLN A 279 12.68 -15.15 10.04
C GLN A 279 13.93 -14.41 9.57
N PHE A 280 14.28 -14.56 8.31
CA PHE A 280 15.26 -13.74 7.59
C PHE A 280 14.58 -12.96 6.49
N PHE A 281 14.99 -11.70 6.32
CA PHE A 281 14.51 -10.79 5.28
C PHE A 281 15.67 -10.04 4.63
N LEU A 282 15.70 -10.03 3.30
CA LEU A 282 16.63 -9.24 2.50
C LEU A 282 15.87 -8.64 1.32
N SER A 283 15.93 -7.32 1.16
CA SER A 283 15.45 -6.68 -0.06
C SER A 283 16.50 -5.74 -0.62
N MET A 284 16.62 -5.70 -1.93
CA MET A 284 17.44 -4.74 -2.65
C MET A 284 16.63 -4.09 -3.76
N ASN A 285 16.64 -2.78 -3.78
CA ASN A 285 16.08 -1.98 -4.84
C ASN A 285 17.17 -1.11 -5.46
N ARG A 286 17.27 -1.08 -6.77
CA ARG A 286 18.23 -0.23 -7.47
C ARG A 286 17.59 0.43 -8.67
N GLU A 287 17.71 1.75 -8.74
CA GLU A 287 17.25 2.56 -9.84
C GLU A 287 18.44 3.23 -10.52
N PHE A 288 18.48 3.17 -11.84
CA PHE A 288 19.51 3.82 -12.67
C PHE A 288 18.85 4.75 -13.67
N LEU A 289 19.21 6.01 -13.65
CA LEU A 289 18.98 6.94 -14.73
C LEU A 289 20.15 6.82 -15.73
N VAL A 290 20.01 5.94 -16.72
CA VAL A 290 21.07 5.67 -17.72
C VAL A 290 21.24 6.87 -18.64
N ARG A 291 20.13 7.50 -19.01
CA ARG A 291 20.02 8.76 -19.74
C ARG A 291 18.81 9.49 -19.19
N ASP A 292 18.69 10.78 -19.44
CA ASP A 292 17.58 11.60 -18.95
C ASP A 292 16.18 11.06 -19.36
N ASP A 293 16.14 10.17 -20.35
CA ASP A 293 14.94 9.56 -20.90
C ASP A 293 14.85 8.03 -20.70
N LEU A 294 15.81 7.40 -19.97
CA LEU A 294 15.87 5.95 -19.77
C LEU A 294 16.18 5.59 -18.33
N ILE A 295 15.21 4.97 -17.66
CA ILE A 295 15.34 4.44 -16.30
C ILE A 295 15.38 2.91 -16.34
N ILE A 296 16.29 2.32 -15.58
CA ILE A 296 16.33 0.87 -15.31
C ILE A 296 16.10 0.65 -13.82
N ASN A 297 15.14 -0.21 -13.48
CA ASN A 297 14.91 -0.63 -12.10
C ASN A 297 15.20 -2.12 -11.94
N ILE A 298 15.91 -2.45 -10.86
CA ILE A 298 16.17 -3.82 -10.42
C ILE A 298 15.63 -3.93 -8.99
N ASN A 299 14.77 -4.92 -8.75
CA ASN A 299 14.30 -5.27 -7.42
C ASN A 299 14.62 -6.72 -7.13
N SER A 300 15.02 -7.01 -5.89
CA SER A 300 15.08 -8.36 -5.38
C SER A 300 14.53 -8.42 -3.96
N LEU A 301 13.97 -9.56 -3.62
CA LEU A 301 13.47 -9.90 -2.29
C LEU A 301 13.83 -11.35 -2.00
N THR A 302 14.37 -11.61 -0.82
CA THR A 302 14.55 -12.95 -0.26
C THR A 302 13.95 -12.98 1.13
N THR A 303 13.06 -13.93 1.40
CA THR A 303 12.55 -14.21 2.73
C THR A 303 12.72 -15.69 3.05
N LYS A 304 13.08 -15.99 4.29
CA LYS A 304 13.09 -17.36 4.82
C LYS A 304 12.48 -17.37 6.21
N ASN A 305 11.41 -18.14 6.37
CA ASN A 305 10.68 -18.26 7.62
C ASN A 305 10.61 -19.73 8.02
N THR A 306 11.18 -20.07 9.17
CA THR A 306 10.95 -21.37 9.80
C THR A 306 10.15 -21.13 11.06
N ARG A 307 9.00 -21.77 11.18
CA ARG A 307 8.07 -21.58 12.30
C ARG A 307 7.53 -22.89 12.84
N GLY A 308 7.17 -22.88 14.12
CA GLY A 308 6.32 -23.90 14.69
C GLY A 308 4.89 -23.76 14.12
N ALA A 309 4.26 -24.85 13.78
CA ALA A 309 2.91 -24.90 13.26
C ALA A 309 1.97 -25.49 14.32
N ALA A 310 1.64 -24.68 15.32
CA ALA A 310 0.89 -25.10 16.53
C ALA A 310 -0.49 -25.69 16.26
N GLY A 311 -1.04 -25.60 15.04
CA GLY A 311 -2.40 -26.03 14.69
C GLY A 311 -3.48 -25.16 15.34
N SER A 312 -4.76 -25.52 15.17
CA SER A 312 -5.87 -24.89 15.89
C SER A 312 -5.97 -25.42 17.34
N THR A 313 -6.71 -24.75 18.21
CA THR A 313 -6.96 -25.22 19.58
C THR A 313 -7.69 -26.56 19.62
N SER A 314 -8.48 -26.89 18.59
CA SER A 314 -9.15 -28.18 18.44
C SER A 314 -8.23 -29.29 17.92
N PHE A 315 -7.20 -28.94 17.19
CA PHE A 315 -6.21 -29.87 16.61
C PHE A 315 -4.79 -29.32 16.82
N PRO A 316 -4.31 -29.29 18.06
CA PRO A 316 -2.99 -28.74 18.36
C PRO A 316 -1.87 -29.71 17.91
N SER A 317 -0.80 -29.18 17.36
CA SER A 317 0.43 -29.91 17.11
C SER A 317 1.59 -29.31 17.90
N ALA A 318 2.25 -30.14 18.69
CA ALA A 318 3.42 -29.76 19.48
C ALA A 318 4.73 -29.82 18.68
N LEU A 319 4.74 -30.52 17.53
CA LEU A 319 5.96 -30.87 16.80
C LEU A 319 5.97 -30.38 15.37
N ALA A 320 4.81 -30.04 14.80
CA ALA A 320 4.72 -29.61 13.42
C ALA A 320 5.54 -28.34 13.16
N THR A 321 6.23 -28.33 12.05
CA THR A 321 7.00 -27.17 11.58
C THR A 321 6.58 -26.77 10.18
N ARG A 322 6.77 -25.50 9.86
CA ARG A 322 6.60 -24.98 8.52
C ARG A 322 7.80 -24.11 8.15
N THR A 323 8.38 -24.37 6.98
CA THR A 323 9.43 -23.53 6.40
C THR A 323 8.92 -22.96 5.08
N ASP A 324 9.02 -21.66 4.93
CA ASP A 324 8.68 -20.93 3.71
C ASP A 324 9.93 -20.18 3.25
N GLU A 325 10.42 -20.47 2.05
CA GLU A 325 11.48 -19.72 1.37
C GLU A 325 10.89 -19.03 0.14
N TYR A 326 11.22 -17.77 -0.07
CA TYR A 326 10.72 -17.01 -1.21
C TYR A 326 11.79 -16.08 -1.76
N ASP A 327 12.04 -16.16 -3.05
CA ASP A 327 12.91 -15.28 -3.81
C ASP A 327 12.15 -14.60 -4.93
N LEU A 328 12.37 -13.30 -5.10
CA LEU A 328 11.83 -12.49 -6.19
C LEU A 328 12.93 -11.69 -6.86
N TYR A 329 12.94 -11.70 -8.18
CA TYR A 329 13.80 -10.87 -9.03
C TYR A 329 12.94 -10.14 -10.07
N SER A 330 13.13 -8.84 -10.18
CA SER A 330 12.41 -7.99 -11.12
C SER A 330 13.36 -7.04 -11.83
N LEU A 331 13.24 -6.95 -13.14
CA LEU A 331 13.97 -6.02 -13.99
C LEU A 331 12.96 -5.24 -14.83
N SER A 332 13.08 -3.91 -14.87
CA SER A 332 12.27 -3.08 -15.76
C SER A 332 13.07 -1.98 -16.43
N PHE A 333 12.72 -1.71 -17.68
CA PHE A 333 13.22 -0.63 -18.51
C PHE A 333 12.08 0.34 -18.78
N MET A 334 12.27 1.63 -18.52
CA MET A 334 11.30 2.66 -18.77
C MET A 334 11.93 3.74 -19.64
N LYS A 335 11.43 3.89 -20.86
CA LYS A 335 11.86 4.91 -21.84
C LYS A 335 10.80 5.99 -21.93
N PHE A 336 11.22 7.23 -21.79
CA PHE A 336 10.39 8.42 -21.98
C PHE A 336 10.62 9.02 -23.35
N PHE A 337 9.53 9.44 -23.98
CA PHE A 337 9.50 10.24 -25.20
C PHE A 337 8.76 11.56 -24.89
N ALA A 338 8.65 12.47 -25.82
CA ALA A 338 8.02 13.77 -25.58
C ALA A 338 6.59 13.64 -25.03
N ASP A 339 5.73 12.80 -25.64
CA ASP A 339 4.33 12.63 -25.28
C ASP A 339 3.96 11.21 -24.87
N SER A 340 4.94 10.33 -24.71
CA SER A 340 4.68 8.92 -24.41
C SER A 340 5.77 8.30 -23.57
N ASN A 341 5.47 7.17 -22.97
CA ASN A 341 6.45 6.32 -22.30
C ASN A 341 6.18 4.85 -22.58
N LEU A 342 7.25 4.09 -22.57
CA LEU A 342 7.25 2.66 -22.76
C LEU A 342 7.97 2.00 -21.58
N LYS A 343 7.29 1.08 -20.91
CA LYS A 343 7.90 0.21 -19.89
C LYS A 343 7.87 -1.23 -20.36
N VAL A 344 9.02 -1.89 -20.28
CA VAL A 344 9.16 -3.34 -20.49
C VAL A 344 9.67 -3.92 -19.18
N TYR A 345 9.10 -5.02 -18.72
CA TYR A 345 9.50 -5.64 -17.47
C TYR A 345 9.46 -7.15 -17.52
N MET A 346 10.30 -7.76 -16.72
CA MET A 346 10.30 -9.19 -16.46
C MET A 346 10.46 -9.42 -14.94
N ASN A 347 9.71 -10.41 -14.44
CA ASN A 347 9.78 -10.81 -13.05
C ASN A 347 9.90 -12.34 -12.99
N ARG A 348 10.62 -12.84 -12.00
CA ARG A 348 10.63 -14.25 -11.64
C ARG A 348 10.61 -14.36 -10.12
N SER A 349 9.77 -15.22 -9.61
CA SER A 349 9.81 -15.62 -8.20
C SER A 349 9.82 -17.13 -8.07
N THR A 350 10.50 -17.60 -7.05
CA THR A 350 10.49 -18.99 -6.62
C THR A 350 10.07 -19.07 -5.17
N SER A 351 9.25 -20.03 -4.81
CA SER A 351 8.96 -20.34 -3.41
C SER A 351 9.07 -21.82 -3.16
N ASN A 352 9.65 -22.18 -2.03
CA ASN A 352 9.62 -23.53 -1.48
C ASN A 352 8.90 -23.48 -0.14
N GLN A 353 7.88 -24.32 0.02
CA GLN A 353 7.12 -24.45 1.25
C GLN A 353 7.18 -25.90 1.71
N VAL A 354 7.68 -26.11 2.94
CA VAL A 354 7.76 -27.44 3.57
C VAL A 354 6.93 -27.40 4.84
N TYR A 355 5.99 -28.33 4.96
CA TYR A 355 5.26 -28.62 6.19
C TYR A 355 5.62 -30.03 6.65
N ASP A 356 6.06 -30.18 7.90
CA ASP A 356 6.45 -31.45 8.49
C ASP A 356 5.81 -31.57 9.87
N ASP A 357 4.89 -32.52 10.05
CA ASP A 357 4.33 -32.93 11.33
C ASP A 357 4.71 -34.39 11.59
N PRO A 358 5.76 -34.61 12.39
CA PRO A 358 6.25 -35.98 12.71
C PRO A 358 5.41 -36.70 13.77
N ASN A 359 4.08 -36.39 13.82
CA ASN A 359 3.15 -37.05 14.74
C ASN A 359 3.18 -38.58 14.53
N GLU A 360 3.43 -39.36 15.61
CA GLU A 360 3.56 -40.82 15.50
C GLU A 360 2.31 -41.52 14.97
N SER A 361 1.11 -40.96 15.21
CA SER A 361 -0.17 -41.55 14.80
C SER A 361 -0.57 -41.16 13.37
N PHE A 362 -0.28 -39.93 12.97
CA PHE A 362 -0.64 -39.39 11.66
C PHE A 362 0.46 -38.44 11.18
N PRO A 363 1.60 -38.99 10.71
CA PRO A 363 2.67 -38.14 10.18
C PRO A 363 2.21 -37.47 8.88
N VAL A 364 2.50 -36.17 8.75
CA VAL A 364 2.20 -35.39 7.54
C VAL A 364 3.48 -34.73 7.06
N PHE A 365 3.83 -34.95 5.81
CA PHE A 365 4.91 -34.23 5.14
C PHE A 365 4.42 -33.72 3.80
N SER A 366 4.56 -32.41 3.60
CA SER A 366 4.19 -31.74 2.34
C SER A 366 5.30 -30.79 1.90
N GLU A 367 5.69 -30.87 0.63
CA GLU A 367 6.65 -29.96 0.02
C GLU A 367 6.09 -29.43 -1.30
N HIS A 368 6.16 -28.12 -1.48
CA HIS A 368 5.66 -27.42 -2.64
C HIS A 368 6.72 -26.45 -3.16
N ASP A 369 7.17 -26.68 -4.39
CA ASP A 369 8.04 -25.78 -5.15
C ASP A 369 7.23 -25.05 -6.20
N LEU A 370 7.16 -23.74 -6.12
CA LEU A 370 6.45 -22.89 -7.07
C LEU A 370 7.44 -21.98 -7.80
N ASP A 371 7.42 -21.99 -9.13
CA ASP A 371 8.17 -21.07 -10.02
C ASP A 371 7.16 -20.22 -10.79
N GLN A 372 7.24 -18.92 -10.65
CA GLN A 372 6.37 -17.97 -11.32
C GLN A 372 7.21 -17.01 -12.15
N SER A 373 6.91 -16.86 -13.42
CA SER A 373 7.58 -15.91 -14.29
C SER A 373 6.59 -15.03 -15.02
N SER A 374 6.93 -13.76 -15.24
CA SER A 374 6.10 -12.87 -16.03
C SER A 374 6.92 -11.91 -16.87
N PHE A 375 6.39 -11.62 -18.07
CA PHE A 375 6.90 -10.60 -18.98
C PHE A 375 5.75 -9.65 -19.33
N GLY A 376 6.03 -8.35 -19.37
CA GLY A 376 5.00 -7.38 -19.74
C GLY A 376 5.54 -6.13 -20.40
N VAL A 377 4.63 -5.46 -21.12
CA VAL A 377 4.87 -4.22 -21.82
C VAL A 377 3.74 -3.25 -21.47
N ASP A 378 4.07 -2.06 -21.03
CA ASP A 378 3.14 -0.95 -20.80
C ASP A 378 3.52 0.20 -21.71
N PHE A 379 2.56 0.73 -22.45
CA PHE A 379 2.72 1.92 -23.27
C PHE A 379 1.65 2.95 -22.88
N ALA A 380 2.07 4.17 -22.57
CA ALA A 380 1.16 5.27 -22.31
C ALA A 380 1.51 6.45 -23.22
N LYS A 381 0.47 7.11 -23.75
CA LYS A 381 0.63 8.27 -24.65
C LYS A 381 -0.39 9.35 -24.33
N LYS A 382 0.09 10.58 -24.25
CA LYS A 382 -0.71 11.79 -24.19
C LYS A 382 -1.09 12.22 -25.62
N ILE A 383 -2.38 12.23 -25.95
CA ILE A 383 -2.87 12.63 -27.28
C ILE A 383 -2.92 14.16 -27.36
N ASN A 384 -3.43 14.80 -26.29
CA ASN A 384 -3.49 16.25 -26.12
C ASN A 384 -3.53 16.60 -24.62
N THR A 385 -3.79 17.84 -24.26
CA THR A 385 -3.86 18.29 -22.85
C THR A 385 -4.91 17.57 -22.05
N ASN A 386 -5.99 17.12 -22.66
CA ASN A 386 -7.19 16.57 -22.03
C ASN A 386 -7.28 15.04 -22.11
N LEU A 387 -6.56 14.41 -23.05
CA LEU A 387 -6.76 13.02 -23.40
C LEU A 387 -5.43 12.25 -23.40
N ASP A 388 -5.36 11.20 -22.62
CA ASP A 388 -4.27 10.22 -22.66
C ASP A 388 -4.83 8.78 -22.65
N TYR A 389 -4.03 7.85 -23.14
CA TYR A 389 -4.37 6.43 -23.06
C TYR A 389 -3.17 5.58 -22.66
N ARG A 390 -3.50 4.40 -22.16
CA ARG A 390 -2.55 3.35 -21.80
C ARG A 390 -2.98 2.02 -22.38
N VAL A 391 -2.02 1.29 -22.93
CA VAL A 391 -2.16 -0.10 -23.35
C VAL A 391 -1.12 -0.93 -22.63
N SER A 392 -1.52 -2.07 -22.08
CA SER A 392 -0.60 -2.99 -21.43
C SER A 392 -0.87 -4.41 -21.88
N ALA A 393 0.18 -5.21 -22.02
CA ALA A 393 0.09 -6.63 -22.27
C ALA A 393 1.03 -7.37 -21.31
N LYS A 394 0.60 -8.49 -20.75
CA LYS A 394 1.37 -9.31 -19.82
C LYS A 394 1.14 -10.78 -20.12
N GLN A 395 2.21 -11.56 -20.10
CA GLN A 395 2.21 -13.01 -20.03
C GLN A 395 2.74 -13.44 -18.65
N LYS A 396 2.14 -14.47 -18.07
CA LYS A 396 2.56 -15.08 -16.80
C LYS A 396 2.52 -16.59 -16.93
N VAL A 397 3.52 -17.26 -16.39
CA VAL A 397 3.60 -18.73 -16.28
C VAL A 397 3.83 -19.06 -14.81
N ASP A 398 2.97 -19.88 -14.26
CA ASP A 398 3.04 -20.42 -12.91
C ASP A 398 3.19 -21.94 -12.99
N SER A 399 4.25 -22.50 -12.43
CA SER A 399 4.47 -23.96 -12.39
C SER A 399 4.70 -24.42 -10.96
N ILE A 400 4.11 -25.55 -10.60
CA ILE A 400 4.24 -26.18 -9.30
C ILE A 400 4.78 -27.60 -9.42
N SER A 401 5.75 -27.95 -8.55
CA SER A 401 6.17 -29.31 -8.23
C SER A 401 5.86 -29.57 -6.78
N SER A 402 5.18 -30.66 -6.45
CA SER A 402 4.66 -30.88 -5.11
C SER A 402 4.58 -32.34 -4.78
N THR A 403 4.74 -32.68 -3.49
CA THR A 403 4.48 -34.04 -2.98
C THR A 403 3.00 -34.40 -3.00
N ASP A 404 2.12 -33.39 -2.90
CA ASP A 404 0.67 -33.58 -2.83
C ASP A 404 0.01 -33.37 -4.19
N LEU A 405 0.31 -32.27 -4.86
CA LEU A 405 -0.23 -31.96 -6.18
C LEU A 405 0.62 -32.62 -7.28
N SER A 406 0.01 -33.13 -8.32
CA SER A 406 0.75 -33.44 -9.55
C SER A 406 1.38 -32.17 -10.12
N ASN A 407 2.50 -32.29 -10.82
CA ASN A 407 3.14 -31.15 -11.47
C ASN A 407 2.15 -30.47 -12.43
N GLN A 408 1.92 -29.19 -12.22
CA GLN A 408 0.96 -28.39 -12.98
C GLN A 408 1.59 -27.10 -13.50
N GLU A 409 1.11 -26.61 -14.61
CA GLU A 409 1.49 -25.34 -15.19
C GLU A 409 0.25 -24.54 -15.62
N LEU A 410 0.19 -23.28 -15.19
CA LEU A 410 -0.83 -22.32 -15.59
C LEU A 410 -0.22 -21.22 -16.46
N ASN A 411 -0.71 -21.10 -17.68
CA ASN A 411 -0.32 -20.05 -18.61
C ASN A 411 -1.40 -18.96 -18.64
N SER A 412 -1.03 -17.72 -18.32
CA SER A 412 -1.94 -16.58 -18.28
C SER A 412 -1.47 -15.48 -19.22
N ASN A 413 -2.39 -14.93 -20.00
CA ASN A 413 -2.16 -13.77 -20.86
C ASN A 413 -3.17 -12.69 -20.52
N SER A 414 -2.75 -11.44 -20.50
CA SER A 414 -3.66 -10.32 -20.28
C SER A 414 -3.34 -9.12 -21.16
N ALA A 415 -4.39 -8.38 -21.51
CA ALA A 415 -4.30 -7.11 -22.22
C ALA A 415 -5.22 -6.09 -21.57
N ILE A 416 -4.76 -4.85 -21.41
CA ILE A 416 -5.52 -3.74 -20.82
C ILE A 416 -5.52 -2.58 -21.80
N PHE A 417 -6.67 -1.93 -21.93
CA PHE A 417 -6.80 -0.61 -22.53
C PHE A 417 -7.45 0.32 -21.50
N LEU A 418 -6.86 1.49 -21.29
CA LEU A 418 -7.35 2.54 -20.41
C LEU A 418 -7.28 3.88 -21.13
N LEU A 419 -8.36 4.65 -21.05
CA LEU A 419 -8.44 6.02 -21.56
C LEU A 419 -8.68 6.94 -20.37
N ASN A 420 -8.02 8.11 -20.35
CA ASN A 420 -8.27 9.17 -19.39
C ASN A 420 -8.66 10.43 -20.15
N TYR A 421 -9.78 10.99 -19.77
CA TYR A 421 -10.21 12.32 -20.22
C TYR A 421 -10.29 13.25 -18.99
N THR A 422 -9.63 14.39 -19.07
CA THR A 422 -9.73 15.48 -18.08
C THR A 422 -10.18 16.73 -18.82
N ASN A 423 -11.18 17.44 -18.31
CA ASN A 423 -11.63 18.67 -18.97
C ASN A 423 -10.58 19.80 -18.86
N ASN A 424 -10.80 20.89 -19.58
CA ASN A 424 -9.84 22.01 -19.66
C ASN A 424 -9.60 22.70 -18.31
N GLU A 425 -10.58 22.70 -17.44
CA GLU A 425 -10.54 23.30 -16.10
C GLU A 425 -9.95 22.35 -15.05
N GLU A 426 -9.67 21.10 -15.45
CA GLU A 426 -9.17 20.01 -14.58
C GLU A 426 -10.09 19.71 -13.38
N ASP A 427 -11.35 20.10 -13.44
CA ASP A 427 -12.34 19.94 -12.37
C ASP A 427 -13.11 18.62 -12.45
N PHE A 428 -13.07 17.91 -13.58
CA PHE A 428 -13.52 16.53 -13.66
C PHE A 428 -12.67 15.62 -14.57
N LYS A 429 -12.68 14.34 -14.25
CA LYS A 429 -11.99 13.30 -15.00
C LYS A 429 -12.89 12.09 -15.20
N ILE A 430 -12.85 11.51 -16.39
CA ILE A 430 -13.51 10.24 -16.72
C ILE A 430 -12.45 9.25 -17.21
N SER A 431 -12.46 8.04 -16.68
CA SER A 431 -11.45 7.03 -16.99
C SER A 431 -12.10 5.66 -17.25
N PRO A 432 -12.58 5.42 -18.49
CA PRO A 432 -13.00 4.08 -18.91
C PRO A 432 -11.79 3.16 -19.11
N SER A 433 -11.93 1.91 -18.76
CA SER A 433 -10.92 0.89 -19.02
C SER A 433 -11.57 -0.46 -19.29
N THR A 434 -10.87 -1.30 -20.04
CA THR A 434 -11.24 -2.68 -20.27
C THR A 434 -10.01 -3.56 -20.19
N ARG A 435 -10.21 -4.80 -19.75
CA ARG A 435 -9.15 -5.79 -19.62
C ARG A 435 -9.66 -7.15 -20.08
N PHE A 436 -8.83 -7.83 -20.84
CA PHE A 436 -9.03 -9.22 -21.22
C PHE A 436 -7.94 -10.07 -20.56
N ASP A 437 -8.35 -11.17 -19.94
CA ASP A 437 -7.47 -12.18 -19.34
C ASP A 437 -7.83 -13.56 -19.85
N LYS A 438 -6.82 -14.38 -20.08
CA LYS A 438 -6.97 -15.78 -20.46
C LYS A 438 -6.01 -16.64 -19.65
N GLN A 439 -6.51 -17.69 -18.98
CA GLN A 439 -5.73 -18.65 -18.22
C GLN A 439 -6.22 -20.06 -18.50
N SER A 440 -5.37 -20.93 -19.06
CA SER A 440 -5.58 -22.38 -19.17
C SER A 440 -6.99 -22.79 -19.63
N GLY A 441 -7.54 -22.08 -20.63
CA GLY A 441 -8.86 -22.39 -21.20
C GLY A 441 -10.00 -21.48 -20.68
N ASN A 442 -9.82 -20.81 -19.55
CA ASN A 442 -10.76 -19.79 -19.05
C ASN A 442 -10.39 -18.41 -19.59
N ASP A 443 -11.37 -17.62 -19.98
CA ASP A 443 -11.20 -16.24 -20.40
C ASP A 443 -12.17 -15.31 -19.68
N LYS A 444 -11.75 -14.08 -19.43
CA LYS A 444 -12.53 -13.04 -18.76
C LYS A 444 -12.31 -11.69 -19.41
N LEU A 445 -13.41 -10.97 -19.62
CA LEU A 445 -13.42 -9.59 -20.02
C LEU A 445 -13.97 -8.77 -18.84
N THR A 446 -13.17 -7.83 -18.33
CA THR A 446 -13.60 -6.89 -17.30
C THR A 446 -13.59 -5.46 -17.82
N TYR A 447 -14.41 -4.64 -17.23
CA TYR A 447 -14.55 -3.22 -17.54
C TYR A 447 -14.59 -2.38 -16.27
N ASN A 448 -14.22 -1.12 -16.40
CA ASN A 448 -14.39 -0.14 -15.35
C ASN A 448 -14.61 1.24 -15.97
N VAL A 449 -15.48 2.02 -15.37
CA VAL A 449 -15.66 3.44 -15.65
C VAL A 449 -15.58 4.20 -14.33
N SER A 450 -14.59 5.06 -14.19
CA SER A 450 -14.50 5.98 -13.05
C SER A 450 -14.77 7.41 -13.50
N PHE A 451 -15.52 8.13 -12.68
CA PHE A 451 -15.76 9.57 -12.77
C PHE A 451 -15.26 10.21 -11.48
N GLU A 452 -14.52 11.29 -11.61
CA GLU A 452 -14.01 12.09 -10.49
C GLU A 452 -14.26 13.55 -10.77
N SER A 453 -14.80 14.25 -9.80
CA SER A 453 -15.00 15.68 -9.81
C SER A 453 -14.26 16.29 -8.62
N VAL A 454 -13.62 17.41 -8.84
CA VAL A 454 -12.75 18.07 -7.87
C VAL A 454 -13.22 19.50 -7.67
N ASP A 455 -13.20 19.96 -6.42
CA ASP A 455 -13.54 21.34 -6.02
C ASP A 455 -14.94 21.78 -6.45
N GLN A 456 -15.86 20.82 -6.71
CA GLN A 456 -17.24 21.13 -7.02
C GLN A 456 -17.94 21.63 -5.75
N PHE A 457 -18.80 22.63 -5.91
CA PHE A 457 -19.60 23.22 -4.82
C PHE A 457 -18.76 23.87 -3.70
N ALA A 458 -17.67 24.55 -4.07
CA ALA A 458 -16.95 25.40 -3.13
C ALA A 458 -17.92 26.39 -2.47
N LYS A 459 -18.08 26.28 -1.14
CA LYS A 459 -18.93 27.15 -0.34
C LYS A 459 -18.05 28.13 0.44
N GLY A 460 -17.55 29.15 -0.27
CA GLY A 460 -16.58 30.10 0.26
C GLY A 460 -15.17 29.48 0.38
N ASP A 461 -14.21 30.22 0.90
CA ASP A 461 -12.79 29.84 0.99
C ASP A 461 -12.49 28.72 2.03
N LEU A 462 -13.50 28.18 2.73
CA LEU A 462 -13.32 27.36 3.91
C LEU A 462 -13.67 25.87 3.75
N SER A 463 -14.42 25.49 2.71
CA SER A 463 -14.74 24.07 2.46
C SER A 463 -15.11 23.81 1.00
N TYR A 464 -14.69 22.66 0.49
CA TYR A 464 -15.04 22.17 -0.84
C TYR A 464 -15.37 20.67 -0.81
N PHE A 465 -16.15 20.24 -1.78
CA PHE A 465 -16.59 18.87 -1.93
C PHE A 465 -16.03 18.27 -3.21
N ASP A 466 -15.56 17.08 -3.09
CA ASP A 466 -15.14 16.22 -4.18
C ASP A 466 -16.08 15.01 -4.28
N PHE A 467 -16.43 14.59 -5.48
CA PHE A 467 -17.28 13.43 -5.75
C PHE A 467 -16.57 12.43 -6.65
N GLY A 468 -16.82 11.17 -6.42
CA GLY A 468 -16.37 10.09 -7.29
C GLY A 468 -17.45 9.05 -7.47
N LEU A 469 -17.52 8.51 -8.68
CA LEU A 469 -18.32 7.35 -9.05
C LEU A 469 -17.39 6.32 -9.68
N ASP A 470 -17.55 5.08 -9.33
CA ASP A 470 -16.75 3.98 -9.88
C ASP A 470 -17.65 2.76 -10.08
N ALA A 471 -17.70 2.24 -11.30
CA ALA A 471 -18.48 1.07 -11.65
C ALA A 471 -17.68 0.15 -12.54
N GLY A 472 -17.76 -1.14 -12.31
CA GLY A 472 -17.00 -2.10 -13.11
C GLY A 472 -17.16 -3.52 -12.66
N SER A 473 -16.39 -4.39 -13.30
CA SER A 473 -16.32 -5.81 -12.97
C SER A 473 -14.91 -6.23 -12.58
N SER A 474 -14.82 -7.31 -11.84
CA SER A 474 -13.59 -7.96 -11.38
C SER A 474 -13.76 -9.47 -11.31
N PHE A 475 -12.66 -10.21 -11.18
CA PHE A 475 -12.71 -11.67 -11.19
C PHE A 475 -11.52 -12.28 -10.45
N GLN A 476 -11.64 -13.57 -10.11
CA GLN A 476 -10.57 -14.42 -9.60
C GLN A 476 -10.58 -15.75 -10.32
N PHE A 477 -9.46 -16.14 -10.94
CA PHE A 477 -9.29 -17.50 -11.43
C PHE A 477 -9.15 -18.48 -10.27
N PRO A 478 -9.65 -19.72 -10.40
CA PRO A 478 -9.38 -20.78 -9.43
C PRO A 478 -7.87 -20.97 -9.21
N THR A 479 -7.48 -21.28 -8.00
CA THR A 479 -6.08 -21.54 -7.64
C THR A 479 -5.65 -22.97 -8.00
N LEU A 480 -4.35 -23.24 -7.93
CA LEU A 480 -3.86 -24.60 -8.14
C LEU A 480 -4.42 -25.58 -7.12
N ASN A 481 -4.59 -25.17 -5.85
CA ASN A 481 -5.23 -26.00 -4.84
C ASN A 481 -6.71 -26.25 -5.15
N ASP A 482 -7.44 -25.23 -5.60
CA ASP A 482 -8.85 -25.39 -5.95
C ASP A 482 -9.04 -26.39 -7.09
N LEU A 483 -8.16 -26.36 -8.09
CA LEU A 483 -8.29 -27.22 -9.27
C LEU A 483 -7.73 -28.63 -9.05
N TYR A 484 -6.58 -28.77 -8.40
CA TYR A 484 -5.76 -29.96 -8.48
C TYR A 484 -5.38 -30.57 -7.12
N TRP A 485 -6.01 -30.14 -6.00
CA TRP A 485 -5.78 -30.80 -4.72
C TRP A 485 -6.05 -32.30 -4.85
N PRO A 486 -5.17 -33.19 -4.34
CA PRO A 486 -5.27 -34.62 -4.59
C PRO A 486 -6.56 -35.21 -4.05
N ASP A 487 -7.05 -36.22 -4.74
CA ASP A 487 -8.24 -36.96 -4.34
C ASP A 487 -7.93 -37.87 -3.13
N GLY A 488 -8.10 -37.31 -1.93
CA GLY A 488 -7.88 -37.96 -0.64
C GLY A 488 -9.18 -38.37 0.05
N LEU A 489 -9.02 -38.92 1.25
CA LEU A 489 -10.15 -39.33 2.09
C LEU A 489 -10.98 -38.13 2.55
N TYR A 490 -10.33 -36.98 2.86
CA TYR A 490 -10.95 -35.82 3.48
C TYR A 490 -11.12 -34.64 2.55
N SER A 491 -10.44 -34.57 1.44
CA SER A 491 -10.49 -33.45 0.51
C SER A 491 -10.14 -33.85 -0.93
N SER A 492 -10.58 -33.05 -1.89
CA SER A 492 -10.27 -33.17 -3.33
C SER A 492 -10.44 -31.83 -4.00
N GLY A 493 -9.60 -31.49 -5.00
CA GLY A 493 -9.80 -30.37 -5.89
C GLY A 493 -10.93 -30.61 -6.89
N ASN A 494 -11.26 -29.58 -7.66
CA ASN A 494 -12.31 -29.63 -8.67
C ASN A 494 -11.84 -28.90 -9.96
N PRO A 495 -11.44 -29.63 -11.00
CA PRO A 495 -10.98 -29.03 -12.25
C PRO A 495 -12.06 -28.29 -13.05
N ASP A 496 -13.34 -28.52 -12.75
CA ASP A 496 -14.48 -27.92 -13.45
C ASP A 496 -14.91 -26.56 -12.90
N LEU A 497 -14.15 -26.00 -11.95
CA LEU A 497 -14.44 -24.69 -11.35
C LEU A 497 -14.39 -23.58 -12.39
N LYS A 498 -15.39 -22.70 -12.30
CA LYS A 498 -15.45 -21.44 -13.03
C LYS A 498 -14.74 -20.34 -12.22
N PRO A 499 -14.19 -19.31 -12.89
CA PRO A 499 -13.70 -18.15 -12.21
C PRO A 499 -14.79 -17.47 -11.36
N GLU A 500 -14.41 -16.96 -10.19
CA GLU A 500 -15.26 -16.06 -9.40
C GLU A 500 -15.39 -14.72 -10.13
N GLU A 501 -16.55 -14.12 -10.08
CA GLU A 501 -16.87 -12.85 -10.74
C GLU A 501 -17.50 -11.88 -9.74
N SER A 502 -17.31 -10.59 -9.95
CA SER A 502 -17.99 -9.57 -9.18
C SER A 502 -18.22 -8.33 -10.02
N ASP A 503 -19.45 -7.84 -9.99
CA ASP A 503 -19.81 -6.50 -10.45
C ASP A 503 -19.90 -5.55 -9.25
N TYR A 504 -19.48 -4.30 -9.42
CA TYR A 504 -19.51 -3.33 -8.34
C TYR A 504 -19.93 -1.93 -8.79
N PHE A 505 -20.52 -1.22 -7.85
CA PHE A 505 -20.81 0.20 -7.97
C PHE A 505 -20.40 0.92 -6.67
N SER A 506 -19.62 1.98 -6.79
CA SER A 506 -19.10 2.75 -5.65
C SER A 506 -19.32 4.24 -5.84
N VAL A 507 -19.78 4.89 -4.80
CA VAL A 507 -19.93 6.34 -4.71
C VAL A 507 -19.09 6.83 -3.56
N ASN A 508 -18.31 7.89 -3.77
CA ASN A 508 -17.60 8.54 -2.70
C ASN A 508 -17.83 10.06 -2.71
N MET A 509 -17.85 10.63 -1.53
CA MET A 509 -17.90 12.06 -1.31
C MET A 509 -16.84 12.42 -0.28
N THR A 510 -16.03 13.42 -0.60
CA THR A 510 -15.05 13.98 0.32
C THR A 510 -15.34 15.45 0.56
N ASN A 511 -15.46 15.84 1.82
CA ASN A 511 -15.45 17.23 2.23
C ASN A 511 -14.08 17.59 2.80
N ASN A 512 -13.43 18.58 2.23
CA ASN A 512 -12.20 19.15 2.74
C ASN A 512 -12.53 20.51 3.37
N SER A 513 -12.24 20.67 4.67
CA SER A 513 -12.57 21.89 5.41
C SER A 513 -11.50 22.19 6.46
N VAL A 514 -11.58 23.35 7.10
CA VAL A 514 -10.72 23.73 8.23
C VAL A 514 -10.90 22.81 9.44
N VAL A 515 -12.06 22.15 9.57
CA VAL A 515 -12.32 21.18 10.64
C VAL A 515 -11.54 19.89 10.41
N GLY A 516 -11.35 19.50 9.14
CA GLY A 516 -10.67 18.29 8.73
C GLY A 516 -11.19 17.79 7.39
N LYS A 517 -10.67 16.64 6.98
CA LYS A 517 -11.09 15.92 5.79
C LYS A 517 -12.05 14.80 6.19
N PHE A 518 -13.26 14.84 5.69
CA PHE A 518 -14.31 13.83 5.91
C PHE A 518 -14.61 13.13 4.59
N THR A 519 -14.52 11.81 4.55
CA THR A 519 -14.79 11.00 3.36
C THR A 519 -15.83 9.93 3.70
N VAL A 520 -16.86 9.83 2.88
CA VAL A 520 -17.85 8.75 2.91
C VAL A 520 -17.78 8.02 1.59
N THR A 521 -17.69 6.69 1.65
CA THR A 521 -17.75 5.81 0.49
C THR A 521 -18.82 4.76 0.71
N ALA A 522 -19.69 4.54 -0.25
CA ALA A 522 -20.63 3.43 -0.31
C ALA A 522 -20.28 2.56 -1.51
N THR A 523 -20.06 1.27 -1.28
CA THR A 523 -19.74 0.29 -2.32
C THR A 523 -20.71 -0.87 -2.24
N MET A 524 -21.35 -1.18 -3.37
CA MET A 524 -22.19 -2.36 -3.56
C MET A 524 -21.44 -3.34 -4.45
N LYS A 525 -21.43 -4.62 -4.08
CA LYS A 525 -20.82 -5.70 -4.86
C LYS A 525 -21.76 -6.88 -4.91
N ASP A 526 -21.95 -7.38 -6.10
CA ASP A 526 -22.60 -8.66 -6.38
C ASP A 526 -21.54 -9.65 -6.85
N TYR A 527 -21.58 -10.85 -6.30
CA TYR A 527 -20.61 -11.91 -6.59
C TYR A 527 -21.34 -13.09 -7.25
N GLU A 528 -20.70 -13.68 -8.24
CA GLU A 528 -21.13 -14.92 -8.89
C GLU A 528 -20.00 -15.95 -8.85
N ASN A 529 -20.39 -17.23 -8.77
CA ASN A 529 -19.45 -18.35 -8.79
C ASN A 529 -18.37 -18.30 -7.71
N LEU A 530 -18.63 -17.75 -6.51
CA LEU A 530 -17.68 -17.79 -5.41
C LEU A 530 -17.22 -19.22 -5.15
N ILE A 531 -15.91 -19.43 -5.00
CA ILE A 531 -15.34 -20.75 -4.73
C ILE A 531 -15.26 -20.93 -3.22
N LEU A 532 -16.01 -21.90 -2.71
CA LEU A 532 -16.00 -22.28 -1.30
C LEU A 532 -15.70 -23.75 -1.15
N TRP A 533 -14.79 -24.09 -0.24
CA TRP A 533 -14.53 -25.47 0.16
C TRP A 533 -15.62 -25.92 1.13
N GLN A 534 -16.41 -26.90 0.73
CA GLN A 534 -17.54 -27.40 1.48
C GLN A 534 -17.50 -28.93 1.59
N PRO A 535 -17.97 -29.51 2.71
CA PRO A 535 -18.12 -30.97 2.82
C PRO A 535 -19.27 -31.44 1.92
N ASN A 536 -19.03 -32.49 1.15
CA ASN A 536 -20.08 -33.23 0.46
C ASN A 536 -20.81 -34.21 1.40
N GLU A 537 -21.76 -34.99 0.90
CA GLU A 537 -22.54 -35.98 1.65
C GLU A 537 -21.66 -37.03 2.39
N SER A 538 -20.42 -37.23 1.93
CA SER A 538 -19.44 -38.14 2.55
C SER A 538 -18.48 -37.41 3.51
N PHE A 539 -18.75 -36.17 3.89
CA PHE A 539 -17.89 -35.28 4.70
C PHE A 539 -16.52 -35.00 4.08
N LYS A 540 -16.37 -35.19 2.79
CA LYS A 540 -15.19 -34.84 2.04
C LYS A 540 -15.28 -33.40 1.54
N TYR A 541 -14.27 -32.59 1.86
CA TYR A 541 -14.21 -31.18 1.44
C TYR A 541 -13.83 -31.06 -0.04
N ILE A 542 -14.69 -30.41 -0.82
CA ILE A 542 -14.50 -30.17 -2.24
C ILE A 542 -14.80 -28.69 -2.53
N PRO A 543 -13.98 -28.00 -3.34
CA PRO A 543 -14.30 -26.63 -3.75
C PRO A 543 -15.41 -26.64 -4.79
N ILE A 544 -16.43 -25.84 -4.56
CA ILE A 544 -17.57 -25.67 -5.46
C ILE A 544 -17.80 -24.19 -5.73
N ASN A 545 -18.39 -23.89 -6.90
CA ASN A 545 -18.90 -22.56 -7.18
C ASN A 545 -20.27 -22.38 -6.50
N VAL A 546 -20.36 -21.42 -5.59
CA VAL A 546 -21.62 -20.96 -5.00
C VAL A 546 -22.26 -19.95 -5.94
N SER A 547 -23.59 -19.99 -6.12
CA SER A 547 -24.22 -19.28 -7.23
C SER A 547 -24.16 -17.77 -7.08
N SER A 548 -24.49 -17.20 -5.92
CA SER A 548 -24.42 -15.75 -5.74
C SER A 548 -24.25 -15.30 -4.28
N ALA A 549 -23.61 -14.16 -4.12
CA ALA A 549 -23.51 -13.45 -2.86
C ALA A 549 -23.54 -11.93 -3.10
N SER A 550 -23.86 -11.16 -2.08
CA SER A 550 -23.82 -9.71 -2.15
C SER A 550 -23.12 -9.10 -0.92
N ARG A 551 -22.53 -7.92 -1.11
CA ARG A 551 -21.96 -7.14 -0.01
C ARG A 551 -22.11 -5.65 -0.27
N THR A 552 -22.69 -4.94 0.70
CA THR A 552 -22.71 -3.47 0.73
C THR A 552 -21.82 -3.00 1.87
N THR A 553 -20.93 -2.08 1.56
CA THR A 553 -19.98 -1.50 2.54
C THR A 553 -20.16 0.01 2.58
N TYR A 554 -20.24 0.56 3.80
CA TYR A 554 -20.18 2.01 4.03
C TYR A 554 -18.91 2.34 4.82
N ASN A 555 -18.00 3.08 4.20
CA ASN A 555 -16.75 3.50 4.84
C ASN A 555 -16.83 5.00 5.16
N ILE A 556 -16.67 5.35 6.42
CA ILE A 556 -16.66 6.72 6.93
C ILE A 556 -15.28 7.01 7.49
N ASN A 557 -14.58 8.00 6.94
CA ASN A 557 -13.24 8.35 7.34
C ASN A 557 -13.14 9.83 7.66
N PHE A 558 -12.54 10.14 8.80
CA PHE A 558 -12.21 11.48 9.23
C PHE A 558 -10.70 11.59 9.44
N LEU A 559 -10.07 12.60 8.86
CA LEU A 559 -8.66 12.92 9.04
C LEU A 559 -8.52 14.39 9.43
N LYS A 560 -7.85 14.64 10.54
CA LYS A 560 -7.47 15.99 10.98
C LYS A 560 -5.99 16.04 11.31
N GLU A 561 -5.31 16.98 10.67
CA GLU A 561 -3.94 17.34 10.99
C GLU A 561 -3.94 18.62 11.83
N PHE A 562 -3.25 18.57 12.96
CA PHE A 562 -2.96 19.70 13.83
C PHE A 562 -1.46 20.00 13.72
N ALA A 563 -1.01 21.11 14.28
CA ALA A 563 0.40 21.48 14.26
C ALA A 563 1.33 20.39 14.84
N SER A 564 0.88 19.69 15.90
CA SER A 564 1.66 18.65 16.59
C SER A 564 0.97 17.28 16.62
N SER A 565 -0.21 17.11 16.02
CA SER A 565 -0.97 15.88 16.11
C SER A 565 -1.64 15.53 14.79
N GLN A 566 -1.88 14.24 14.59
CA GLN A 566 -2.73 13.72 13.52
C GLN A 566 -3.77 12.80 14.14
N LEU A 567 -5.04 13.06 13.87
CA LEU A 567 -6.15 12.19 14.25
C LEU A 567 -6.78 11.61 12.99
N GLN A 568 -6.91 10.29 12.96
CA GLN A 568 -7.68 9.59 11.94
C GLN A 568 -8.70 8.69 12.62
N ILE A 569 -9.95 8.75 12.14
CA ILE A 569 -11.04 7.89 12.59
C ILE A 569 -11.64 7.23 11.35
N SER A 570 -11.73 5.93 11.37
CA SER A 570 -12.39 5.14 10.31
C SER A 570 -13.50 4.31 10.95
N TYR A 571 -14.67 4.29 10.33
CA TYR A 571 -15.80 3.48 10.73
C TYR A 571 -16.40 2.82 9.50
N ASN A 572 -16.55 1.50 9.54
CA ASN A 572 -17.02 0.70 8.43
C ASN A 572 -18.25 -0.09 8.87
N LEU A 573 -19.30 -0.07 8.07
CA LEU A 573 -20.49 -0.87 8.21
C LEU A 573 -20.53 -1.87 7.06
N TYR A 574 -20.91 -3.10 7.35
CA TYR A 574 -20.97 -4.18 6.38
C TYR A 574 -22.34 -4.84 6.40
N ASP A 575 -22.96 -4.94 5.24
CA ASP A 575 -24.12 -5.79 5.01
C ASP A 575 -23.72 -6.82 3.95
N SER A 576 -23.69 -8.09 4.32
CA SER A 576 -23.25 -9.18 3.45
C SER A 576 -24.20 -10.36 3.52
N LYS A 577 -24.40 -11.01 2.38
CA LYS A 577 -25.35 -12.11 2.26
C LYS A 577 -24.88 -13.14 1.25
N ASP A 578 -24.89 -14.39 1.63
CA ASP A 578 -24.96 -15.53 0.73
C ASP A 578 -26.42 -15.66 0.29
N ASN A 579 -26.71 -15.42 -0.98
CA ASN A 579 -28.09 -15.36 -1.49
C ASN A 579 -28.74 -16.73 -1.57
N ASP A 580 -27.94 -17.81 -1.68
CA ASP A 580 -28.46 -19.19 -1.76
C ASP A 580 -28.87 -19.69 -0.37
N MET A 581 -28.06 -19.39 0.63
CA MET A 581 -28.30 -19.86 2.01
C MET A 581 -29.11 -18.88 2.85
N ASP A 582 -29.33 -17.65 2.37
CA ASP A 582 -29.98 -16.56 3.13
C ASP A 582 -29.23 -16.23 4.44
N LYS A 583 -27.88 -16.30 4.43
CA LYS A 583 -27.01 -16.10 5.59
C LYS A 583 -25.94 -15.05 5.34
N LYS A 584 -25.39 -14.46 6.40
CA LYS A 584 -24.25 -13.56 6.30
C LYS A 584 -22.99 -14.33 5.84
N LEU A 585 -22.12 -13.68 5.09
CA LEU A 585 -20.83 -14.24 4.72
C LEU A 585 -19.94 -14.43 5.97
N LEU A 586 -19.14 -15.50 5.95
CA LEU A 586 -18.21 -15.82 7.04
C LEU A 586 -17.15 -14.72 7.22
N TYR A 587 -16.79 -14.47 8.47
CA TYR A 587 -15.77 -13.51 8.88
C TYR A 587 -16.06 -12.04 8.55
N VAL A 588 -17.25 -11.71 8.06
CA VAL A 588 -17.67 -10.32 7.85
C VAL A 588 -18.32 -9.79 9.12
N PRO A 589 -17.70 -8.79 9.82
CA PRO A 589 -18.30 -8.21 11.01
C PRO A 589 -19.49 -7.33 10.65
N ASP A 590 -20.35 -7.03 11.61
CA ASP A 590 -21.44 -6.04 11.40
C ASP A 590 -20.85 -4.65 11.17
N TYR A 591 -19.78 -4.33 11.89
CA TYR A 591 -19.02 -3.08 11.74
C TYR A 591 -17.60 -3.22 12.25
N SER A 592 -16.72 -2.36 11.78
CA SER A 592 -15.39 -2.18 12.37
C SER A 592 -15.07 -0.69 12.54
N ALA A 593 -14.20 -0.38 13.48
CA ALA A 593 -13.74 0.98 13.73
C ALA A 593 -12.24 1.01 13.98
N ASN A 594 -11.59 2.08 13.55
CA ASN A 594 -10.20 2.35 13.88
C ASN A 594 -10.03 3.81 14.30
N ILE A 595 -9.31 4.05 15.39
CA ILE A 595 -8.93 5.38 15.86
C ILE A 595 -7.41 5.40 15.95
N PHE A 596 -6.80 6.23 15.14
CA PHE A 596 -5.37 6.48 15.13
C PHE A 596 -5.09 7.91 15.58
N LEU A 597 -4.22 8.07 16.58
CA LEU A 597 -3.75 9.36 17.07
C LEU A 597 -2.23 9.34 17.14
N SER A 598 -1.58 10.24 16.42
CA SER A 598 -0.16 10.53 16.58
C SER A 598 0.00 11.94 17.17
N HIS A 599 0.81 12.07 18.20
CA HIS A 599 1.08 13.35 18.87
C HIS A 599 2.59 13.55 19.12
N ASN A 600 3.09 14.69 18.66
CA ASN A 600 4.46 15.13 18.93
C ASN A 600 4.43 16.08 20.11
N PHE A 601 4.92 15.66 21.28
CA PHE A 601 5.04 16.52 22.45
C PHE A 601 6.05 17.64 22.23
N ASN A 602 7.10 17.34 21.45
CA ASN A 602 8.13 18.26 20.99
C ASN A 602 8.83 17.65 19.77
N GLN A 603 9.90 18.29 19.30
CA GLN A 603 10.67 17.82 18.13
C GLN A 603 11.34 16.45 18.34
N SER A 604 11.50 16.00 19.57
CA SER A 604 12.20 14.76 19.91
C SER A 604 11.33 13.65 20.48
N MET A 605 10.06 13.93 20.85
CA MET A 605 9.19 12.94 21.50
C MET A 605 7.85 12.83 20.81
N ASN A 606 7.52 11.60 20.39
CA ASN A 606 6.27 11.25 19.72
C ASN A 606 5.55 10.13 20.47
N MET A 607 4.23 10.17 20.47
CA MET A 607 3.34 9.11 20.94
C MET A 607 2.37 8.74 19.82
N VAL A 608 2.17 7.45 19.63
CA VAL A 608 1.18 6.90 18.72
C VAL A 608 0.24 5.99 19.50
N PHE A 609 -1.02 6.19 19.27
CA PHE A 609 -2.12 5.44 19.86
C PHE A 609 -2.97 4.90 18.71
N ASN A 610 -3.26 3.59 18.70
CA ASN A 610 -4.06 2.95 17.69
C ASN A 610 -5.05 2.01 18.36
N TYR A 611 -6.34 2.29 18.22
CA TYR A 611 -7.42 1.45 18.72
C TYR A 611 -8.21 0.89 17.55
N LYS A 612 -8.29 -0.45 17.47
CA LYS A 612 -9.07 -1.15 16.46
C LYS A 612 -10.15 -1.97 17.15
N TYR A 613 -11.39 -1.83 16.67
CA TYR A 613 -12.55 -2.57 17.13
C TYR A 613 -13.18 -3.35 15.98
N ASN A 614 -13.46 -4.63 16.21
CA ASN A 614 -14.23 -5.49 15.31
C ASN A 614 -15.51 -5.96 15.98
N GLY A 615 -16.63 -5.78 15.30
CA GLY A 615 -17.95 -6.24 15.72
C GLY A 615 -18.12 -7.75 15.66
N LYS A 616 -19.31 -8.22 16.04
CA LYS A 616 -19.68 -9.64 15.94
C LYS A 616 -19.65 -10.11 14.49
N ARG A 617 -19.29 -11.38 14.30
CA ARG A 617 -19.20 -12.03 12.98
C ARG A 617 -19.47 -13.53 13.09
N ILE A 618 -19.86 -14.16 12.01
CA ILE A 618 -19.98 -15.61 11.92
C ILE A 618 -18.61 -16.17 11.55
N LEU A 619 -18.10 -17.13 12.33
CA LEU A 619 -16.79 -17.76 12.10
C LEU A 619 -16.91 -19.09 11.35
N GLN A 620 -18.00 -19.82 11.56
CA GLN A 620 -18.25 -21.12 10.95
C GLN A 620 -19.75 -21.40 10.91
N TYR A 621 -20.20 -22.07 9.87
CA TYR A 621 -21.53 -22.70 9.83
C TYR A 621 -21.46 -24.14 10.35
N GLY A 622 -22.51 -24.60 11.02
CA GLY A 622 -22.66 -25.99 11.42
C GLY A 622 -22.85 -26.94 10.24
N SER A 623 -22.71 -28.23 10.49
CA SER A 623 -22.75 -29.27 9.44
C SER A 623 -24.10 -29.38 8.71
N ASP A 624 -25.18 -29.01 9.35
CA ASP A 624 -26.53 -28.97 8.79
C ASP A 624 -26.96 -27.57 8.34
N TRP A 625 -26.03 -26.59 8.40
CA TRP A 625 -26.24 -25.18 8.05
C TRP A 625 -27.28 -24.45 8.93
N SER A 626 -27.95 -25.16 9.87
CA SER A 626 -28.91 -24.56 10.79
C SER A 626 -28.26 -23.90 12.00
N ASP A 627 -27.07 -24.37 12.37
CA ASP A 627 -26.28 -23.88 13.48
C ASP A 627 -25.07 -23.07 12.99
N GLN A 628 -24.51 -22.25 13.83
CA GLN A 628 -23.35 -21.40 13.51
C GLN A 628 -22.49 -21.15 14.75
N THR A 629 -21.20 -20.90 14.52
CA THR A 629 -20.29 -20.41 15.55
C THR A 629 -20.10 -18.91 15.37
N ASP A 630 -20.59 -18.15 16.34
CA ASP A 630 -20.41 -16.70 16.37
C ASP A 630 -19.07 -16.34 17.01
N GLY A 631 -18.37 -15.37 16.43
CA GLY A 631 -17.20 -14.72 17.02
C GLY A 631 -17.62 -13.47 17.77
N ASP A 632 -17.14 -13.35 19.00
CA ASP A 632 -17.36 -12.16 19.81
C ASP A 632 -16.71 -10.93 19.20
N SER A 633 -17.25 -9.77 19.53
CA SER A 633 -16.60 -8.49 19.24
C SER A 633 -15.38 -8.31 20.13
N PHE A 634 -14.35 -7.64 19.63
CA PHE A 634 -13.15 -7.34 20.39
C PHE A 634 -12.57 -5.97 20.03
N GLY A 635 -11.84 -5.38 20.99
CA GLY A 635 -11.18 -4.09 20.81
C GLY A 635 -9.73 -4.13 21.26
N VAL A 636 -8.79 -3.89 20.35
CA VAL A 636 -7.35 -3.93 20.61
C VAL A 636 -6.78 -2.52 20.59
N LEU A 637 -6.03 -2.19 21.63
CA LEU A 637 -5.37 -0.92 21.80
C LEU A 637 -3.86 -1.11 21.80
N ASP A 638 -3.17 -0.45 20.86
CA ASP A 638 -1.71 -0.40 20.79
C ASP A 638 -1.21 1.00 21.14
N LEU A 639 -0.10 1.06 21.86
CA LEU A 639 0.57 2.30 22.26
C LEU A 639 2.05 2.25 21.88
N SER A 640 2.57 3.32 21.29
CA SER A 640 4.00 3.49 21.05
C SER A 640 4.45 4.87 21.53
N ILE A 641 5.52 4.91 22.29
CA ILE A 641 6.17 6.15 22.72
C ILE A 641 7.61 6.10 22.23
N SER A 642 8.02 7.13 21.49
CA SER A 642 9.35 7.23 20.92
C SER A 642 10.04 8.52 21.35
N LYS A 643 11.34 8.43 21.57
CA LYS A 643 12.18 9.61 21.85
C LYS A 643 13.45 9.58 21.03
N ASP A 644 13.71 10.69 20.35
CA ASP A 644 14.94 10.93 19.57
C ASP A 644 16.00 11.56 20.50
N PHE A 645 17.20 10.98 20.45
CA PHE A 645 18.42 11.46 21.10
C PHE A 645 19.48 11.66 20.01
N ASP A 646 19.31 12.68 19.19
CA ASP A 646 20.13 12.97 17.99
C ASP A 646 20.16 11.77 17.02
N ALA A 647 21.26 11.02 17.02
CA ALA A 647 21.43 9.85 16.16
C ALA A 647 20.71 8.59 16.65
N LEU A 648 20.36 8.51 17.95
CA LEU A 648 19.69 7.38 18.56
C LEU A 648 18.21 7.69 18.79
N LYS A 649 17.31 6.82 18.33
CA LYS A 649 15.90 6.83 18.68
C LYS A 649 15.57 5.61 19.53
N ALA A 650 14.97 5.82 20.68
CA ALA A 650 14.44 4.77 21.53
C ALA A 650 12.91 4.78 21.49
N SER A 651 12.29 3.58 21.43
CA SER A 651 10.84 3.44 21.45
C SER A 651 10.41 2.34 22.40
N LEU A 652 9.33 2.61 23.14
CA LEU A 652 8.56 1.64 23.90
C LEU A 652 7.28 1.36 23.14
N ILE A 653 7.01 0.08 22.85
CA ILE A 653 5.79 -0.35 22.16
C ILE A 653 5.05 -1.30 23.11
N VAL A 654 3.76 -1.07 23.27
CA VAL A 654 2.85 -1.95 24.00
C VAL A 654 1.76 -2.36 23.03
N ASP A 655 1.80 -3.61 22.58
CA ASP A 655 0.73 -4.21 21.79
C ASP A 655 -0.35 -4.75 22.73
N ASN A 656 -1.61 -4.61 22.36
CA ASN A 656 -2.76 -5.05 23.14
C ASN A 656 -2.74 -4.54 24.61
N LEU A 657 -2.64 -3.23 24.78
CA LEU A 657 -2.51 -2.57 26.10
C LEU A 657 -3.62 -2.96 27.10
N LEU A 658 -4.83 -3.23 26.59
CA LEU A 658 -6.00 -3.61 27.41
C LEU A 658 -5.98 -5.07 27.82
N ASP A 659 -5.02 -5.89 27.34
CA ASP A 659 -4.92 -7.32 27.58
C ASP A 659 -6.16 -8.11 27.13
N GLU A 660 -6.73 -7.68 25.98
CA GLU A 660 -7.92 -8.29 25.39
C GLU A 660 -7.63 -9.72 24.92
N THR A 661 -8.55 -10.64 25.23
CA THR A 661 -8.48 -12.01 24.72
C THR A 661 -9.37 -12.12 23.49
N PHE A 662 -8.79 -12.46 22.35
CA PHE A 662 -9.53 -12.54 21.09
C PHE A 662 -8.91 -13.53 20.12
N GLU A 663 -9.70 -13.90 19.12
CA GLU A 663 -9.28 -14.72 17.97
C GLU A 663 -9.70 -13.99 16.70
N SER A 664 -8.76 -13.73 15.80
CA SER A 664 -9.09 -13.21 14.47
C SER A 664 -9.55 -14.33 13.53
N THR A 665 -9.07 -15.54 13.77
CA THR A 665 -9.43 -16.79 13.10
C THR A 665 -9.82 -17.83 14.15
N LEU A 666 -10.91 -18.53 13.92
CA LEU A 666 -11.44 -19.55 14.86
C LEU A 666 -10.37 -20.59 15.22
N GLY A 667 -10.17 -20.81 16.52
CA GLY A 667 -9.20 -21.75 17.05
C GLY A 667 -7.74 -21.26 17.02
N TYR A 668 -7.52 -19.98 16.70
CA TYR A 668 -6.18 -19.37 16.69
C TYR A 668 -6.14 -18.15 17.61
N PRO A 669 -6.03 -18.38 18.93
CA PRO A 669 -6.02 -17.28 19.90
C PRO A 669 -4.82 -16.37 19.70
N GLU A 670 -5.03 -15.07 19.94
CA GLU A 670 -3.99 -14.06 19.90
C GLU A 670 -3.32 -13.90 21.27
N PRO A 671 -2.04 -13.46 21.34
CA PRO A 671 -1.39 -13.17 22.61
C PRO A 671 -2.06 -11.98 23.30
N GLY A 672 -2.07 -12.01 24.63
CA GLY A 672 -2.43 -10.86 25.45
C GLY A 672 -1.43 -9.72 25.30
N ARG A 673 -1.45 -8.78 26.24
CA ARG A 673 -0.54 -7.63 26.23
C ARG A 673 0.92 -8.04 26.10
N SER A 674 1.66 -7.36 25.21
CA SER A 674 3.10 -7.54 25.06
C SER A 674 3.85 -6.20 24.97
N ILE A 675 5.06 -6.19 25.49
CA ILE A 675 5.93 -5.00 25.56
C ILE A 675 7.18 -5.25 24.72
N LYS A 676 7.59 -4.26 23.95
CA LYS A 676 8.82 -4.27 23.14
C LYS A 676 9.60 -2.97 23.33
N LEU A 677 10.91 -3.08 23.40
CA LEU A 677 11.83 -1.97 23.35
C LEU A 677 12.56 -1.95 22.03
N VAL A 678 12.66 -0.80 21.40
CA VAL A 678 13.34 -0.60 20.12
C VAL A 678 14.40 0.48 20.25
N ALA A 679 15.58 0.21 19.75
CA ALA A 679 16.66 1.18 19.58
C ALA A 679 17.03 1.27 18.09
N GLU A 680 16.96 2.48 17.54
CA GLU A 680 17.33 2.79 16.16
C GLU A 680 18.48 3.78 16.15
N TYR A 681 19.54 3.47 15.43
CA TYR A 681 20.66 4.37 15.18
C TYR A 681 20.60 4.88 13.74
N LYS A 682 20.48 6.19 13.57
CA LYS A 682 20.49 6.88 12.27
C LYS A 682 21.95 6.99 11.77
N ILE A 683 22.22 6.53 10.54
CA ILE A 683 23.54 6.53 9.92
C ILE A 683 23.68 7.71 8.98
#